data_ea9313657ce239e11fef6a07daa3c211
#
_entry.id   ea9313657ce239e11fef6a07daa3c211
#
_cell.length_a   1.000
_cell.length_b   1.000
_cell.length_c   1.000
_cell.angle_alpha   90.00
_cell.angle_beta   90.00
_cell.angle_gamma   90.00
#
_symmetry.space_group_name_H-M   'P 1'
#
loop_
_entity.id
_entity.type
_entity.pdbx_description
1 polymer ?
#
loop_
_entity_poly.entity_id
_entity_poly.type
_entity_poly.pdbx_seq_one_letter_code
_entity_poly.pdbx_strand_id
1 'polypeptide(L)'
;MSWLSAIDTDLFRFFNQSISNRFFDAVIPFFSGNVFFVPLVLGIFAWLTARCGRRGRVLALMLILGALAGDGLVSNNLKKTFSRLRPCHVVAETLQPGGAGCSDSGSLPSSHAFNWAAATCVAFIYYRRSWRFMVPLACLVGFSRVYTGVHYPADVLMGFLVGAGYAVAVVFGLDRLWSRVGPRWFPAWWPLLPSLINPDAILPEKTSTAITPAQSDQTWLRFGYCLIAVLFFVRLFYLASGTIELSEDEAYQWTWSKHLALSYYSKPPMIAYTQFLGTSLWGDNAFGVRFFSPLISLIVSVLLLRFFAREVSVKAGITLLAIVTTAPILSVGSTLMTIDPLNVLFWTAAMLAGWRAIQDLGTLGDWLWVGLWMGLGFLSKYTALFQLLCWAFVFVLWPPARKHLSKAGPWLALLVLALSSVPVLVWNAQNGWITVTHLSERGGLDQAWSFTPKYFFEFLGAELGLLNPVFFIGTVWACVAFWKKLRHHPLAVYLFCMGVPLFGFYLLFTLRSRVLPNWIVPAILPMFGLMVVYWREELALHRRTVQVWFTTGLLLGGTVVVVLQDTNLVGKIIGRPIPAKLDPLKRVRGWQDTARIVGAERTHLAAEGPDTFIIGDHYGITGEISFYLPEARALIQAERPLVYYRSSAHPENQYFFFSGYTGRKGDNAIFVRTLELPKLAPGWFGSWIRGTGEISQTPAALEPAPATIQKQFKNVTRVGVKNVLFRDRVVRRIELFACRDLQ
;
A
#
# COMPACT_ATOMS: atom_id res chain seq x y z
N MET A 1 31.78 4.62 -34.09
CA MET A 1 30.40 4.27 -33.63
C MET A 1 29.32 4.74 -34.61
N SER A 2 29.57 5.69 -35.50
CA SER A 2 28.55 6.23 -36.44
C SER A 2 28.01 5.22 -37.47
N TRP A 3 28.83 4.32 -37.99
CA TRP A 3 28.43 3.31 -38.97
C TRP A 3 27.51 2.21 -38.41
N LEU A 4 27.74 1.77 -37.18
CA LEU A 4 26.88 0.78 -36.51
C LEU A 4 25.47 1.36 -36.24
N SER A 5 25.41 2.63 -35.86
CA SER A 5 24.14 3.34 -35.69
C SER A 5 23.39 3.52 -37.01
N ALA A 6 24.09 3.72 -38.11
CA ALA A 6 23.49 3.81 -39.43
C ALA A 6 22.86 2.47 -39.85
N ILE A 7 23.63 1.36 -39.74
CA ILE A 7 23.14 0.02 -40.04
C ILE A 7 21.91 -0.32 -39.19
N ASP A 8 21.94 -0.01 -37.89
CA ASP A 8 20.83 -0.29 -36.97
C ASP A 8 19.56 0.48 -37.37
N THR A 9 19.72 1.75 -37.84
CA THR A 9 18.62 2.57 -38.33
C THR A 9 18.09 2.08 -39.67
N ASP A 10 18.97 1.64 -40.59
CA ASP A 10 18.55 1.10 -41.88
C ASP A 10 17.83 -0.24 -41.75
N LEU A 11 18.31 -1.13 -40.90
CA LEU A 11 17.60 -2.37 -40.53
C LEU A 11 16.25 -2.07 -39.87
N PHE A 12 16.19 -1.04 -38.99
CA PHE A 12 14.94 -0.60 -38.42
C PHE A 12 13.94 -0.16 -39.49
N ARG A 13 14.37 0.73 -40.44
CA ARG A 13 13.52 1.19 -41.55
C ARG A 13 13.05 0.02 -42.40
N PHE A 14 13.92 -0.91 -42.71
CA PHE A 14 13.53 -2.11 -43.47
C PHE A 14 12.41 -2.89 -42.74
N PHE A 15 12.56 -3.18 -41.46
CA PHE A 15 11.57 -3.96 -40.70
C PHE A 15 10.30 -3.19 -40.35
N ASN A 16 10.38 -1.87 -40.16
CA ASN A 16 9.22 -1.05 -39.78
C ASN A 16 8.45 -0.51 -41.01
N GLN A 17 9.18 -0.11 -42.05
CA GLN A 17 8.58 0.60 -43.17
C GLN A 17 8.47 -0.28 -44.43
N SER A 18 9.57 -0.96 -44.85
CA SER A 18 9.63 -1.63 -46.16
C SER A 18 8.81 -2.92 -46.20
N ILE A 19 8.71 -3.70 -45.12
CA ILE A 19 7.93 -4.95 -45.08
C ILE A 19 6.53 -4.75 -44.53
N SER A 20 6.15 -3.54 -44.14
CA SER A 20 4.83 -3.24 -43.62
C SER A 20 3.74 -3.53 -44.65
N ASN A 21 2.72 -4.24 -44.23
CA ASN A 21 1.54 -4.53 -45.03
C ASN A 21 0.33 -4.83 -44.13
N ARG A 22 -0.88 -4.79 -44.68
CA ARG A 22 -2.16 -4.99 -43.94
C ARG A 22 -2.21 -6.25 -43.08
N PHE A 23 -1.59 -7.34 -43.56
CA PHE A 23 -1.55 -8.61 -42.82
C PHE A 23 -0.65 -8.53 -41.61
N PHE A 24 0.61 -8.06 -41.80
CA PHE A 24 1.54 -7.91 -40.70
C PHE A 24 1.10 -6.84 -39.71
N ASP A 25 0.49 -5.74 -40.19
CA ASP A 25 -0.06 -4.69 -39.32
C ASP A 25 -1.19 -5.18 -38.41
N ALA A 26 -1.94 -6.22 -38.81
CA ALA A 26 -2.96 -6.83 -38.01
C ALA A 26 -2.41 -7.92 -37.05
N VAL A 27 -1.39 -8.68 -37.46
CA VAL A 27 -0.91 -9.88 -36.76
C VAL A 27 0.26 -9.58 -35.80
N ILE A 28 1.26 -8.82 -36.27
CA ILE A 28 2.49 -8.61 -35.51
C ILE A 28 2.28 -7.83 -34.19
N PRO A 29 1.46 -6.76 -34.14
CA PRO A 29 1.19 -6.05 -32.90
C PRO A 29 0.57 -6.93 -31.81
N PHE A 30 -0.13 -8.00 -32.16
CA PHE A 30 -0.69 -8.96 -31.23
C PHE A 30 0.39 -9.58 -30.32
N PHE A 31 1.59 -9.86 -30.85
CA PHE A 31 2.73 -10.37 -30.08
C PHE A 31 3.44 -9.32 -29.23
N SER A 32 3.11 -8.05 -29.40
CA SER A 32 3.53 -6.97 -28.52
C SER A 32 2.55 -6.73 -27.37
N GLY A 33 1.32 -7.22 -27.46
CA GLY A 33 0.22 -6.93 -26.55
C GLY A 33 0.20 -7.83 -25.29
N ASN A 34 -0.17 -7.24 -24.15
CA ASN A 34 -0.28 -7.98 -22.90
C ASN A 34 -1.59 -8.78 -22.78
N VAL A 35 -2.62 -8.39 -23.53
CA VAL A 35 -3.98 -8.94 -23.41
C VAL A 35 -4.02 -10.46 -23.65
N PHE A 36 -3.23 -10.94 -24.60
CA PHE A 36 -3.14 -12.38 -24.88
C PHE A 36 -2.16 -13.10 -23.95
N PHE A 37 -0.99 -12.51 -23.74
CA PHE A 37 0.09 -13.18 -22.99
C PHE A 37 -0.23 -13.33 -21.51
N VAL A 38 -0.95 -12.41 -20.88
CA VAL A 38 -1.25 -12.51 -19.43
C VAL A 38 -2.11 -13.74 -19.12
N PRO A 39 -3.25 -14.01 -19.77
CA PRO A 39 -4.02 -15.22 -19.52
C PRO A 39 -3.23 -16.51 -19.85
N LEU A 40 -2.46 -16.49 -20.93
CA LEU A 40 -1.62 -17.62 -21.33
C LEU A 40 -0.56 -17.94 -20.28
N VAL A 41 0.17 -16.93 -19.80
CA VAL A 41 1.19 -17.07 -18.76
C VAL A 41 0.55 -17.57 -17.47
N LEU A 42 -0.58 -17.02 -17.04
CA LEU A 42 -1.29 -17.49 -15.84
C LEU A 42 -1.75 -18.94 -15.99
N GLY A 43 -2.24 -19.34 -17.17
CA GLY A 43 -2.60 -20.74 -17.48
C GLY A 43 -1.40 -21.68 -17.41
N ILE A 44 -0.27 -21.28 -18.00
CA ILE A 44 0.98 -22.04 -17.92
C ILE A 44 1.47 -22.16 -16.47
N PHE A 45 1.43 -21.09 -15.69
CA PHE A 45 1.78 -21.11 -14.27
C PHE A 45 0.89 -22.07 -13.46
N ALA A 46 -0.40 -22.01 -13.66
CA ALA A 46 -1.34 -22.92 -13.02
C ALA A 46 -1.03 -24.39 -13.39
N TRP A 47 -0.77 -24.65 -14.66
CA TRP A 47 -0.40 -25.98 -15.14
C TRP A 47 0.94 -26.46 -14.57
N LEU A 48 1.99 -25.62 -14.58
CA LEU A 48 3.32 -25.96 -14.02
C LEU A 48 3.22 -26.31 -12.53
N THR A 49 2.46 -25.54 -11.77
CA THR A 49 2.33 -25.74 -10.31
C THR A 49 1.46 -26.93 -9.96
N ALA A 50 0.38 -27.19 -10.73
CA ALA A 50 -0.59 -28.24 -10.45
C ALA A 50 -0.19 -29.62 -11.02
N ARG A 51 0.42 -29.67 -12.22
CA ARG A 51 0.63 -30.91 -12.96
C ARG A 51 2.09 -31.32 -13.17
N CYS A 52 3.05 -30.40 -13.07
CA CYS A 52 4.44 -30.68 -13.43
C CYS A 52 5.36 -31.02 -12.24
N GLY A 53 4.81 -31.42 -11.09
CA GLY A 53 5.56 -31.89 -9.92
C GLY A 53 6.54 -30.86 -9.35
N ARG A 54 7.64 -31.33 -8.75
CA ARG A 54 8.65 -30.45 -8.11
C ARG A 54 9.35 -29.57 -9.15
N ARG A 55 9.74 -30.12 -10.29
CA ARG A 55 10.43 -29.41 -11.37
C ARG A 55 9.60 -28.24 -11.92
N GLY A 56 8.29 -28.45 -12.15
CA GLY A 56 7.40 -27.39 -12.60
C GLY A 56 7.22 -26.28 -11.57
N ARG A 57 7.12 -26.62 -10.29
CA ARG A 57 6.99 -25.64 -9.20
C ARG A 57 8.25 -24.79 -9.04
N VAL A 58 9.43 -25.40 -9.12
CA VAL A 58 10.69 -24.65 -9.06
C VAL A 58 10.87 -23.78 -10.29
N LEU A 59 10.52 -24.27 -11.49
CA LEU A 59 10.51 -23.46 -12.71
C LEU A 59 9.58 -22.24 -12.53
N ALA A 60 8.35 -22.44 -12.06
CA ALA A 60 7.41 -21.35 -11.81
C ALA A 60 8.00 -20.31 -10.82
N LEU A 61 8.58 -20.76 -9.72
CA LEU A 61 9.26 -19.89 -8.76
C LEU A 61 10.40 -19.08 -9.40
N MET A 62 11.25 -19.72 -10.20
CA MET A 62 12.37 -19.04 -10.87
C MET A 62 11.90 -18.02 -11.92
N LEU A 63 10.80 -18.31 -12.64
CA LEU A 63 10.20 -17.35 -13.56
C LEU A 63 9.67 -16.11 -12.81
N ILE A 64 9.00 -16.29 -11.67
CA ILE A 64 8.52 -15.18 -10.84
C ILE A 64 9.71 -14.35 -10.33
N LEU A 65 10.69 -14.97 -9.70
CA LEU A 65 11.86 -14.27 -9.15
C LEU A 65 12.65 -13.56 -10.25
N GLY A 66 12.82 -14.22 -11.40
CA GLY A 66 13.48 -13.64 -12.57
C GLY A 66 12.75 -12.42 -13.12
N ALA A 67 11.43 -12.48 -13.26
CA ALA A 67 10.63 -11.36 -13.77
C ALA A 67 10.61 -10.17 -12.79
N LEU A 68 10.42 -10.42 -11.48
CA LEU A 68 10.37 -9.36 -10.47
C LEU A 68 11.67 -8.57 -10.35
N ALA A 69 12.81 -9.25 -10.39
CA ALA A 69 14.11 -8.60 -10.23
C ALA A 69 14.69 -8.10 -11.57
N GLY A 70 14.38 -8.77 -12.69
CA GLY A 70 15.00 -8.48 -13.99
C GLY A 70 14.64 -7.13 -14.57
N ASP A 71 13.36 -6.81 -14.63
CA ASP A 71 12.92 -5.53 -15.22
C ASP A 71 13.25 -4.34 -14.31
N GLY A 72 12.98 -4.47 -13.02
CA GLY A 72 13.21 -3.40 -12.03
C GLY A 72 14.68 -3.10 -11.78
N LEU A 73 15.50 -4.12 -11.54
CA LEU A 73 16.90 -3.95 -11.12
C LEU A 73 17.90 -3.91 -12.28
N VAL A 74 17.61 -4.56 -13.40
CA VAL A 74 18.58 -4.66 -14.51
C VAL A 74 18.15 -3.83 -15.71
N SER A 75 17.00 -4.15 -16.33
CA SER A 75 16.57 -3.49 -17.57
C SER A 75 16.36 -1.99 -17.40
N ASN A 76 15.65 -1.56 -16.35
CA ASN A 76 15.37 -0.15 -16.12
C ASN A 76 16.63 0.67 -15.75
N ASN A 77 17.56 0.09 -15.00
CA ASN A 77 18.82 0.78 -14.69
C ASN A 77 19.69 0.94 -15.93
N LEU A 78 19.78 -0.09 -16.78
CA LEU A 78 20.50 0.01 -18.06
C LEU A 78 19.87 1.06 -18.97
N LYS A 79 18.55 1.17 -19.05
CA LYS A 79 17.85 2.21 -19.81
C LYS A 79 18.21 3.62 -19.35
N LYS A 80 18.29 3.83 -18.04
CA LYS A 80 18.72 5.12 -17.45
C LYS A 80 20.18 5.43 -17.78
N THR A 81 21.05 4.42 -17.73
CA THR A 81 22.48 4.57 -18.00
C THR A 81 22.75 4.91 -19.48
N PHE A 82 22.13 4.19 -20.40
CA PHE A 82 22.36 4.42 -21.84
C PHE A 82 21.55 5.58 -22.41
N SER A 83 20.39 5.91 -21.82
CA SER A 83 19.53 7.03 -22.20
C SER A 83 19.26 7.17 -23.72
N ARG A 84 19.27 6.05 -24.45
CA ARG A 84 19.04 6.03 -25.91
C ARG A 84 17.60 6.37 -26.22
N LEU A 85 17.36 7.34 -27.11
CA LEU A 85 16.02 7.69 -27.59
C LEU A 85 15.43 6.57 -28.45
N ARG A 86 14.11 6.41 -28.40
CA ARG A 86 13.39 5.40 -29.22
C ARG A 86 13.27 5.85 -30.67
N PRO A 87 13.15 4.88 -31.62
CA PRO A 87 12.93 5.21 -33.02
C PRO A 87 11.76 6.17 -33.24
N CYS A 88 10.64 5.93 -32.58
CA CYS A 88 9.42 6.73 -32.67
C CYS A 88 9.58 8.23 -32.25
N HIS A 89 10.67 8.61 -31.57
CA HIS A 89 10.99 10.01 -31.25
C HIS A 89 11.98 10.65 -32.21
N VAL A 90 12.71 9.83 -32.97
CA VAL A 90 13.90 10.34 -33.74
C VAL A 90 13.78 10.10 -35.23
N VAL A 91 13.20 8.94 -35.63
CA VAL A 91 13.12 8.56 -37.06
C VAL A 91 11.82 9.08 -37.66
N ALA A 92 11.94 9.93 -38.66
CA ALA A 92 10.78 10.41 -39.40
C ALA A 92 10.02 9.25 -40.03
N GLU A 93 8.68 9.41 -40.12
CA GLU A 93 7.77 8.41 -40.71
C GLU A 93 7.74 7.03 -40.07
N THR A 94 8.13 6.94 -38.78
CA THR A 94 8.02 5.68 -38.02
C THR A 94 6.56 5.21 -37.94
N LEU A 95 6.29 4.03 -38.48
CA LEU A 95 4.98 3.38 -38.40
C LEU A 95 4.74 2.79 -37.01
N GLN A 96 3.54 2.99 -36.48
CA GLN A 96 3.10 2.41 -35.19
C GLN A 96 1.84 1.56 -35.37
N PRO A 97 1.91 0.42 -36.08
CA PRO A 97 0.76 -0.43 -36.28
C PRO A 97 0.24 -0.95 -34.94
N GLY A 98 -1.08 -1.01 -34.81
CA GLY A 98 -1.74 -1.43 -33.57
C GLY A 98 -1.79 -0.40 -32.47
N GLY A 99 -1.36 0.87 -32.71
CA GLY A 99 -1.40 1.98 -31.73
C GLY A 99 -0.42 1.78 -30.57
N ALA A 100 0.75 1.16 -30.82
CA ALA A 100 1.81 1.02 -29.84
C ALA A 100 2.35 2.39 -29.46
N GLY A 101 1.90 2.96 -28.33
CA GLY A 101 2.35 4.27 -27.86
C GLY A 101 3.85 4.34 -27.64
N CYS A 102 4.46 5.47 -27.97
CA CYS A 102 5.87 5.75 -27.73
C CYS A 102 6.09 6.18 -26.28
N SER A 103 6.89 5.43 -25.56
CA SER A 103 7.20 5.73 -24.16
C SER A 103 8.45 6.60 -24.06
N ASP A 104 8.48 7.56 -23.13
CA ASP A 104 9.64 8.42 -22.85
C ASP A 104 10.80 7.69 -22.17
N SER A 105 10.61 6.43 -21.77
CA SER A 105 11.70 5.60 -21.22
C SER A 105 12.73 5.25 -22.29
N GLY A 106 14.01 5.12 -21.91
CA GLY A 106 15.09 4.75 -22.81
C GLY A 106 14.81 3.50 -23.67
N SER A 107 15.41 3.46 -24.87
CA SER A 107 15.22 2.37 -25.84
C SER A 107 16.06 1.13 -25.53
N LEU A 108 17.28 1.28 -25.07
CA LEU A 108 18.29 0.21 -24.88
C LEU A 108 18.40 -0.20 -23.40
N PRO A 109 18.24 -1.49 -23.06
CA PRO A 109 17.78 -2.61 -23.89
C PRO A 109 16.24 -2.70 -23.97
N SER A 110 15.75 -3.51 -24.92
CA SER A 110 14.32 -3.84 -24.98
C SER A 110 13.90 -4.72 -23.81
N SER A 111 13.03 -4.25 -22.90
CA SER A 111 12.53 -5.01 -21.76
C SER A 111 11.74 -6.26 -22.17
N HIS A 112 10.99 -6.21 -23.26
CA HIS A 112 10.26 -7.38 -23.76
C HIS A 112 11.23 -8.48 -24.22
N ALA A 113 12.25 -8.11 -25.03
CA ALA A 113 13.28 -9.06 -25.45
C ALA A 113 14.04 -9.64 -24.24
N PHE A 114 14.40 -8.80 -23.28
CA PHE A 114 15.04 -9.22 -22.02
C PHE A 114 14.20 -10.28 -21.28
N ASN A 115 12.93 -9.98 -21.01
CA ASN A 115 12.05 -10.85 -20.22
C ASN A 115 11.78 -12.19 -20.94
N TRP A 116 11.58 -12.16 -22.27
CA TRP A 116 11.36 -13.38 -23.03
C TRP A 116 12.61 -14.23 -23.17
N ALA A 117 13.79 -13.63 -23.34
CA ALA A 117 15.05 -14.36 -23.32
C ALA A 117 15.33 -14.99 -21.96
N ALA A 118 15.10 -14.24 -20.88
CA ALA A 118 15.24 -14.76 -19.53
C ALA A 118 14.29 -15.94 -19.29
N ALA A 119 13.01 -15.80 -19.62
CA ALA A 119 12.02 -16.88 -19.49
C ALA A 119 12.40 -18.11 -20.34
N THR A 120 12.91 -17.90 -21.57
CA THR A 120 13.38 -18.97 -22.46
C THR A 120 14.56 -19.72 -21.84
N CYS A 121 15.56 -19.00 -21.31
CA CYS A 121 16.71 -19.62 -20.64
C CYS A 121 16.29 -20.40 -19.39
N VAL A 122 15.46 -19.83 -18.52
CA VAL A 122 14.96 -20.52 -17.34
C VAL A 122 14.20 -21.79 -17.77
N ALA A 123 13.26 -21.68 -18.71
CA ALA A 123 12.52 -22.84 -19.21
C ALA A 123 13.44 -23.92 -19.80
N PHE A 124 14.48 -23.55 -20.53
CA PHE A 124 15.46 -24.47 -21.11
C PHE A 124 16.30 -25.20 -20.05
N ILE A 125 16.67 -24.53 -18.96
CA ILE A 125 17.39 -25.15 -17.84
C ILE A 125 16.60 -26.34 -17.28
N TYR A 126 15.29 -26.17 -17.06
CA TYR A 126 14.43 -27.21 -16.49
C TYR A 126 13.87 -28.20 -17.50
N TYR A 127 13.53 -27.74 -18.68
CA TYR A 127 12.93 -28.56 -19.75
C TYR A 127 13.67 -28.31 -21.07
N ARG A 128 14.67 -29.10 -21.37
CA ARG A 128 15.51 -28.92 -22.57
C ARG A 128 14.75 -28.76 -23.87
N ARG A 129 13.66 -29.49 -24.04
CA ARG A 129 12.82 -29.42 -25.27
C ARG A 129 12.01 -28.12 -25.40
N SER A 130 11.93 -27.28 -24.35
CA SER A 130 11.21 -26.01 -24.37
C SER A 130 11.73 -25.01 -25.41
N TRP A 131 13.01 -25.11 -25.77
CA TRP A 131 13.64 -24.24 -26.76
C TRP A 131 12.88 -24.23 -28.10
N ARG A 132 12.25 -25.36 -28.48
CA ARG A 132 11.51 -25.49 -29.74
C ARG A 132 10.34 -24.52 -29.87
N PHE A 133 9.77 -24.11 -28.75
CA PHE A 133 8.64 -23.19 -28.69
C PHE A 133 9.06 -21.81 -28.16
N MET A 134 9.92 -21.80 -27.14
CA MET A 134 10.28 -20.56 -26.45
C MET A 134 11.21 -19.67 -27.28
N VAL A 135 12.15 -20.24 -28.02
CA VAL A 135 13.06 -19.44 -28.86
C VAL A 135 12.29 -18.78 -30.04
N PRO A 136 11.50 -19.50 -30.85
CA PRO A 136 10.70 -18.84 -31.88
C PRO A 136 9.77 -17.76 -31.34
N LEU A 137 9.14 -18.02 -30.19
CA LEU A 137 8.24 -17.06 -29.57
C LEU A 137 8.98 -15.81 -29.07
N ALA A 138 10.15 -15.98 -28.42
CA ALA A 138 10.99 -14.86 -28.00
C ALA A 138 11.47 -14.04 -29.20
N CYS A 139 11.89 -14.68 -30.28
CA CYS A 139 12.28 -13.99 -31.52
C CYS A 139 11.11 -13.21 -32.13
N LEU A 140 9.92 -13.81 -32.14
CA LEU A 140 8.70 -13.17 -32.68
C LEU A 140 8.30 -11.96 -31.85
N VAL A 141 8.38 -12.05 -30.49
CA VAL A 141 8.15 -10.91 -29.60
C VAL A 141 9.22 -9.84 -29.82
N GLY A 142 10.50 -10.20 -29.90
CA GLY A 142 11.58 -9.25 -30.22
C GLY A 142 11.37 -8.54 -31.55
N PHE A 143 11.03 -9.28 -32.60
CA PHE A 143 10.71 -8.74 -33.90
C PHE A 143 9.51 -7.78 -33.86
N SER A 144 8.46 -8.15 -33.12
CA SER A 144 7.29 -7.27 -32.99
C SER A 144 7.62 -5.90 -32.40
N ARG A 145 8.66 -5.79 -31.55
CA ARG A 145 9.07 -4.50 -30.96
C ARG A 145 9.79 -3.59 -31.98
N VAL A 146 10.49 -4.17 -32.94
CA VAL A 146 11.10 -3.44 -34.04
C VAL A 146 10.01 -3.02 -35.04
N TYR A 147 9.15 -3.96 -35.40
CA TYR A 147 8.05 -3.77 -36.35
C TYR A 147 7.08 -2.67 -35.90
N THR A 148 6.74 -2.62 -34.61
CA THR A 148 5.85 -1.58 -34.04
C THR A 148 6.54 -0.23 -33.77
N GLY A 149 7.78 -0.06 -34.19
CA GLY A 149 8.47 1.25 -34.17
C GLY A 149 9.01 1.69 -32.82
N VAL A 150 9.00 0.82 -31.79
CA VAL A 150 9.36 1.23 -30.42
C VAL A 150 10.80 0.90 -30.00
N HIS A 151 11.51 0.04 -30.74
CA HIS A 151 12.89 -0.36 -30.49
C HIS A 151 13.69 -0.55 -31.78
N TYR A 152 14.98 -0.30 -31.72
CA TYR A 152 15.93 -0.68 -32.77
C TYR A 152 16.26 -2.18 -32.68
N PRO A 153 16.72 -2.82 -33.79
CA PRO A 153 17.21 -4.20 -33.76
C PRO A 153 18.28 -4.46 -32.72
N ALA A 154 19.23 -3.53 -32.54
CA ALA A 154 20.30 -3.64 -31.52
C ALA A 154 19.74 -3.62 -30.09
N ASP A 155 18.65 -2.90 -29.82
CA ASP A 155 18.02 -2.88 -28.50
C ASP A 155 17.41 -4.26 -28.14
N VAL A 156 16.87 -4.95 -29.15
CA VAL A 156 16.31 -6.29 -29.03
C VAL A 156 17.42 -7.32 -28.82
N LEU A 157 18.48 -7.24 -29.62
CA LEU A 157 19.64 -8.14 -29.48
C LEU A 157 20.30 -8.01 -28.10
N MET A 158 20.55 -6.78 -27.65
CA MET A 158 21.07 -6.52 -26.31
C MET A 158 20.11 -7.03 -25.23
N GLY A 159 18.79 -6.84 -25.42
CA GLY A 159 17.78 -7.41 -24.54
C GLY A 159 17.88 -8.93 -24.42
N PHE A 160 18.06 -9.63 -25.53
CA PHE A 160 18.24 -11.10 -25.53
C PHE A 160 19.52 -11.52 -24.81
N LEU A 161 20.65 -10.88 -25.10
CA LEU A 161 21.93 -11.23 -24.48
C LEU A 161 21.93 -10.99 -22.96
N VAL A 162 21.49 -9.80 -22.55
CA VAL A 162 21.47 -9.45 -21.13
C VAL A 162 20.42 -10.28 -20.38
N GLY A 163 19.24 -10.51 -20.97
CA GLY A 163 18.18 -11.32 -20.36
C GLY A 163 18.60 -12.79 -20.17
N ALA A 164 19.27 -13.39 -21.18
CA ALA A 164 19.79 -14.75 -21.08
C ALA A 164 20.89 -14.86 -20.01
N GLY A 165 21.88 -13.96 -20.03
CA GLY A 165 22.96 -13.92 -19.03
C GLY A 165 22.44 -13.72 -17.60
N TYR A 166 21.48 -12.82 -17.42
CA TYR A 166 20.78 -12.59 -16.16
C TYR A 166 20.09 -13.86 -15.64
N ALA A 167 19.33 -14.56 -16.50
CA ALA A 167 18.61 -15.77 -16.11
C ALA A 167 19.57 -16.87 -15.64
N VAL A 168 20.68 -17.08 -16.35
CA VAL A 168 21.73 -18.02 -15.96
C VAL A 168 22.30 -17.62 -14.59
N ALA A 169 22.70 -16.36 -14.43
CA ALA A 169 23.27 -15.86 -13.18
C ALA A 169 22.31 -16.04 -11.99
N VAL A 170 21.01 -15.74 -12.17
CA VAL A 170 19.99 -15.90 -11.12
C VAL A 170 19.80 -17.36 -10.74
N VAL A 171 19.57 -18.25 -11.72
CA VAL A 171 19.28 -19.67 -11.42
C VAL A 171 20.48 -20.34 -10.75
N PHE A 172 21.68 -20.18 -11.31
CA PHE A 172 22.89 -20.78 -10.73
C PHE A 172 23.31 -20.10 -9.41
N GLY A 173 23.15 -18.78 -9.31
CA GLY A 173 23.41 -18.03 -8.08
C GLY A 173 22.50 -18.47 -6.93
N LEU A 174 21.19 -18.59 -7.20
CA LEU A 174 20.23 -19.07 -6.20
C LEU A 174 20.47 -20.54 -5.83
N ASP A 175 20.80 -21.41 -6.76
CA ASP A 175 21.15 -22.81 -6.45
C ASP A 175 22.38 -22.88 -5.56
N ARG A 176 23.44 -22.13 -5.87
CA ARG A 176 24.63 -22.06 -5.03
C ARG A 176 24.37 -21.45 -3.65
N LEU A 177 23.54 -20.44 -3.58
CA LEU A 177 23.09 -19.89 -2.30
C LEU A 177 22.30 -20.93 -1.50
N TRP A 178 21.34 -21.60 -2.14
CA TRP A 178 20.53 -22.64 -1.53
C TRP A 178 21.38 -23.84 -1.05
N SER A 179 22.38 -24.28 -1.82
CA SER A 179 23.27 -25.37 -1.42
C SER A 179 24.10 -25.04 -0.17
N ARG A 180 24.36 -23.74 0.10
CA ARG A 180 25.08 -23.28 1.30
C ARG A 180 24.16 -23.00 2.48
N VAL A 181 23.05 -22.34 2.24
CA VAL A 181 22.12 -21.88 3.27
C VAL A 181 21.13 -22.98 3.67
N GLY A 182 20.64 -23.76 2.70
CA GLY A 182 19.61 -24.78 2.91
C GLY A 182 19.94 -25.79 4.00
N PRO A 183 21.12 -26.44 4.01
CA PRO A 183 21.47 -27.41 5.04
C PRO A 183 21.49 -26.82 6.45
N ARG A 184 21.92 -25.55 6.58
CA ARG A 184 22.10 -24.89 7.88
C ARG A 184 20.82 -24.25 8.41
N TRP A 185 20.06 -23.60 7.54
CA TRP A 185 18.90 -22.80 7.93
C TRP A 185 17.58 -23.54 7.75
N PHE A 186 17.49 -24.43 6.76
CA PHE A 186 16.29 -25.19 6.41
C PHE A 186 16.53 -26.70 6.37
N PRO A 187 17.06 -27.30 7.47
CA PRO A 187 17.46 -28.70 7.49
C PRO A 187 16.34 -29.67 7.18
N ALA A 188 15.07 -29.31 7.49
CA ALA A 188 13.90 -30.13 7.20
C ALA A 188 13.46 -30.06 5.72
N TRP A 189 13.83 -29.05 4.98
CA TRP A 189 13.41 -28.88 3.58
C TRP A 189 14.52 -29.20 2.60
N TRP A 190 15.79 -28.97 2.99
CA TRP A 190 16.94 -29.22 2.12
C TRP A 190 17.00 -30.66 1.60
N PRO A 191 16.76 -31.73 2.41
CA PRO A 191 16.75 -33.11 1.89
C PRO A 191 15.63 -33.37 0.87
N LEU A 192 14.54 -32.61 0.94
CA LEU A 192 13.42 -32.72 -0.02
C LEU A 192 13.69 -32.00 -1.33
N LEU A 193 14.61 -31.02 -1.33
CA LEU A 193 14.98 -30.21 -2.49
C LEU A 193 16.46 -29.83 -2.40
N PRO A 194 17.41 -30.78 -2.61
CA PRO A 194 18.83 -30.51 -2.40
C PRO A 194 19.45 -29.59 -3.46
N SER A 195 18.85 -29.49 -4.63
CA SER A 195 19.25 -28.58 -5.69
C SER A 195 18.04 -27.90 -6.34
N LEU A 196 18.17 -26.61 -6.60
CA LEU A 196 17.17 -25.86 -7.34
C LEU A 196 17.28 -26.13 -8.86
N ILE A 197 18.48 -26.44 -9.38
CA ILE A 197 18.69 -26.77 -10.80
C ILE A 197 18.16 -28.17 -11.10
N ASN A 198 18.39 -29.11 -10.19
CA ASN A 198 17.87 -30.47 -10.31
C ASN A 198 16.89 -30.80 -9.16
N PRO A 199 15.65 -30.35 -9.24
CA PRO A 199 14.66 -30.53 -8.17
C PRO A 199 14.28 -31.99 -7.89
N ASP A 200 14.58 -32.90 -8.81
CA ASP A 200 14.32 -34.34 -8.69
C ASP A 200 15.50 -35.09 -8.10
N ALA A 201 16.60 -34.40 -7.78
CA ALA A 201 17.78 -35.05 -7.15
C ALA A 201 17.37 -35.62 -5.78
N ILE A 202 17.84 -36.80 -5.49
CA ILE A 202 17.65 -37.52 -4.23
C ILE A 202 18.99 -37.58 -3.54
N LEU A 203 19.06 -37.23 -2.26
CA LEU A 203 20.27 -37.43 -1.46
C LEU A 203 20.50 -38.93 -1.21
N PRO A 204 21.76 -39.39 -1.16
CA PRO A 204 22.05 -40.74 -0.75
C PRO A 204 21.44 -41.06 0.62
N GLU A 205 20.91 -42.28 0.77
CA GLU A 205 20.15 -42.75 1.94
C GLU A 205 20.88 -42.57 3.30
N LYS A 206 22.23 -42.56 3.28
CA LYS A 206 23.06 -42.32 4.47
C LYS A 206 22.97 -40.92 5.09
N THR A 207 22.39 -39.96 4.39
CA THR A 207 22.23 -38.55 4.86
C THR A 207 20.82 -38.23 5.30
N SER A 208 19.87 -39.14 5.13
CA SER A 208 18.46 -38.95 5.51
C SER A 208 18.22 -39.31 6.98
N THR A 209 18.71 -38.47 7.90
CA THR A 209 18.24 -38.53 9.29
C THR A 209 16.76 -38.16 9.35
N ALA A 210 15.96 -38.97 10.06
CA ALA A 210 14.54 -38.66 10.24
C ALA A 210 14.37 -37.26 10.84
N ILE A 211 13.63 -36.41 10.12
CA ILE A 211 13.37 -35.03 10.54
C ILE A 211 12.54 -35.05 11.81
N THR A 212 13.06 -34.53 12.91
CA THR A 212 12.29 -34.40 14.16
C THR A 212 11.23 -33.31 14.06
N PRO A 213 10.09 -33.40 14.77
CA PRO A 213 9.09 -32.35 14.84
C PRO A 213 9.70 -30.97 15.21
N ALA A 214 10.64 -30.95 16.16
CA ALA A 214 11.36 -29.74 16.58
C ALA A 214 12.16 -29.10 15.43
N GLN A 215 12.86 -29.89 14.60
CA GLN A 215 13.58 -29.41 13.43
C GLN A 215 12.64 -28.85 12.37
N SER A 216 11.47 -29.49 12.19
CA SER A 216 10.41 -28.97 11.31
C SER A 216 9.91 -27.61 11.78
N ASP A 217 9.57 -27.47 13.05
CA ASP A 217 9.07 -26.22 13.63
C ASP A 217 10.12 -25.11 13.57
N GLN A 218 11.38 -25.42 13.88
CA GLN A 218 12.49 -24.47 13.73
C GLN A 218 12.66 -24.00 12.29
N THR A 219 12.54 -24.90 11.31
CA THR A 219 12.63 -24.58 9.88
C THR A 219 11.50 -23.64 9.47
N TRP A 220 10.26 -23.92 9.88
CA TRP A 220 9.10 -23.05 9.62
C TRP A 220 9.24 -21.68 10.29
N LEU A 221 9.73 -21.64 11.53
CA LEU A 221 9.93 -20.37 12.23
C LEU A 221 10.98 -19.49 11.53
N ARG A 222 12.10 -20.07 11.09
CA ARG A 222 13.13 -19.36 10.28
C ARG A 222 12.54 -18.84 8.97
N PHE A 223 11.73 -19.65 8.29
CA PHE A 223 11.01 -19.19 7.09
C PHE A 223 10.13 -17.99 7.38
N GLY A 224 9.37 -18.01 8.49
CA GLY A 224 8.55 -16.87 8.91
C GLY A 224 9.37 -15.60 9.10
N TYR A 225 10.53 -15.66 9.76
CA TYR A 225 11.43 -14.51 9.91
C TYR A 225 12.02 -14.04 8.58
N CYS A 226 12.42 -14.96 7.70
CA CYS A 226 12.89 -14.60 6.36
C CYS A 226 11.79 -13.89 5.56
N LEU A 227 10.55 -14.40 5.61
CA LEU A 227 9.41 -13.77 4.93
C LEU A 227 9.16 -12.34 5.46
N ILE A 228 9.18 -12.16 6.79
CA ILE A 228 9.02 -10.83 7.42
C ILE A 228 10.13 -9.88 6.95
N ALA A 229 11.38 -10.33 6.93
CA ALA A 229 12.52 -9.54 6.46
C ALA A 229 12.37 -9.15 4.97
N VAL A 230 12.01 -10.11 4.12
CA VAL A 230 11.76 -9.85 2.68
C VAL A 230 10.65 -8.81 2.51
N LEU A 231 9.51 -8.97 3.19
CA LEU A 231 8.40 -8.01 3.12
C LEU A 231 8.81 -6.62 3.61
N PHE A 232 9.61 -6.53 4.66
CA PHE A 232 10.14 -5.27 5.16
C PHE A 232 10.99 -4.56 4.10
N PHE A 233 11.98 -5.24 3.51
CA PHE A 233 12.83 -4.66 2.49
C PHE A 233 12.07 -4.32 1.20
N VAL A 234 11.13 -5.17 0.77
CA VAL A 234 10.26 -4.87 -0.39
C VAL A 234 9.46 -3.58 -0.16
N ARG A 235 8.92 -3.38 1.04
CA ARG A 235 8.20 -2.14 1.39
C ARG A 235 9.13 -0.93 1.41
N LEU A 236 10.34 -1.05 1.98
CA LEU A 236 11.32 0.04 1.95
C LEU A 236 11.70 0.41 0.52
N PHE A 237 11.96 -0.57 -0.35
CA PHE A 237 12.22 -0.32 -1.77
C PHE A 237 11.04 0.34 -2.47
N TYR A 238 9.82 -0.10 -2.17
CA TYR A 238 8.61 0.51 -2.72
C TYR A 238 8.48 1.98 -2.31
N LEU A 239 8.71 2.32 -1.05
CA LEU A 239 8.70 3.71 -0.58
C LEU A 239 9.82 4.53 -1.21
N ALA A 240 11.03 3.98 -1.30
CA ALA A 240 12.18 4.64 -1.93
C ALA A 240 12.00 4.88 -3.43
N SER A 241 11.15 4.08 -4.10
CA SER A 241 10.88 4.23 -5.54
C SER A 241 10.07 5.49 -5.89
N GLY A 242 9.44 6.15 -4.91
CA GLY A 242 8.59 7.32 -5.14
C GLY A 242 7.34 7.04 -5.99
N THR A 243 6.90 5.77 -6.09
CA THR A 243 5.73 5.37 -6.89
C THR A 243 4.44 6.06 -6.44
N ILE A 244 4.35 6.38 -5.15
CA ILE A 244 3.22 7.09 -4.55
C ILE A 244 3.70 8.31 -3.77
N GLU A 245 3.00 9.42 -3.94
CA GLU A 245 3.15 10.65 -3.18
C GLU A 245 2.45 10.55 -1.83
N LEU A 246 2.63 11.52 -0.92
CA LEU A 246 1.91 11.54 0.35
C LEU A 246 0.40 11.58 0.12
N SER A 247 -0.33 11.09 1.10
CA SER A 247 -1.76 11.33 1.22
C SER A 247 -2.01 12.63 1.98
N GLU A 248 -3.19 13.23 1.76
CA GLU A 248 -3.61 14.47 2.44
C GLU A 248 -3.43 14.42 3.96
N ASP A 249 -3.75 13.26 4.57
CA ASP A 249 -3.57 13.07 6.01
C ASP A 249 -2.08 13.02 6.42
N GLU A 250 -1.22 12.36 5.64
CA GLU A 250 0.22 12.29 5.92
C GLU A 250 0.88 13.68 5.80
N ALA A 251 0.57 14.42 4.73
CA ALA A 251 1.10 15.76 4.52
C ALA A 251 0.61 16.73 5.60
N TYR A 252 -0.66 16.63 5.99
CA TYR A 252 -1.22 17.42 7.08
C TYR A 252 -0.56 17.09 8.43
N GLN A 253 -0.38 15.82 8.74
CA GLN A 253 0.30 15.39 9.99
C GLN A 253 1.79 15.72 9.97
N TRP A 254 2.42 15.77 8.79
CA TRP A 254 3.78 16.26 8.67
C TRP A 254 3.92 17.74 9.10
N THR A 255 2.93 18.59 8.80
CA THR A 255 2.98 19.97 9.32
C THR A 255 2.94 20.01 10.85
N TRP A 256 2.23 19.06 11.49
CA TRP A 256 2.25 18.94 12.96
C TRP A 256 3.63 18.54 13.50
N SER A 257 4.34 17.69 12.76
CA SER A 257 5.69 17.28 13.15
C SER A 257 6.70 18.44 13.18
N LYS A 258 6.37 19.55 12.51
CA LYS A 258 7.15 20.79 12.55
C LYS A 258 6.77 21.70 13.72
N HIS A 259 5.63 21.45 14.37
CA HIS A 259 5.11 22.21 15.51
C HIS A 259 4.69 21.22 16.61
N LEU A 260 5.68 20.62 17.30
CA LEU A 260 5.43 19.58 18.30
C LEU A 260 4.62 20.14 19.48
N ALA A 261 3.54 19.44 19.84
CA ALA A 261 2.65 19.81 20.92
C ALA A 261 2.20 18.57 21.72
N LEU A 262 1.63 18.77 22.90
CA LEU A 262 1.14 17.69 23.77
C LEU A 262 -0.08 16.97 23.21
N SER A 263 -0.84 17.62 22.32
CA SER A 263 -1.94 17.06 21.52
C SER A 263 -2.23 17.98 20.35
N TYR A 264 -3.19 17.58 19.50
CA TYR A 264 -3.62 18.34 18.34
C TYR A 264 -5.15 18.36 18.23
N TYR A 265 -5.68 19.27 17.41
CA TYR A 265 -7.10 19.50 17.22
C TYR A 265 -7.98 18.23 17.16
N SER A 266 -7.57 17.23 16.37
CA SER A 266 -8.40 16.06 16.09
C SER A 266 -7.76 14.73 16.50
N LYS A 267 -6.49 14.71 16.88
CA LYS A 267 -5.70 13.49 17.11
C LYS A 267 -4.70 13.67 18.25
N PRO A 268 -4.34 12.56 18.93
CA PRO A 268 -3.23 12.55 19.91
C PRO A 268 -1.87 12.74 19.23
N PRO A 269 -0.79 13.03 20.03
CA PRO A 269 0.46 13.57 19.51
C PRO A 269 1.41 12.57 18.83
N MET A 270 1.25 11.26 19.06
CA MET A 270 2.26 10.25 18.71
C MET A 270 2.60 10.23 17.21
N ILE A 271 1.65 10.51 16.35
CA ILE A 271 1.89 10.56 14.90
C ILE A 271 2.86 11.68 14.51
N ALA A 272 2.71 12.87 15.11
CA ALA A 272 3.61 14.00 14.86
C ALA A 272 5.02 13.68 15.34
N TYR A 273 5.17 13.07 16.51
CA TYR A 273 6.49 12.68 17.05
C TYR A 273 7.15 11.60 16.17
N THR A 274 6.37 10.65 15.68
CA THR A 274 6.90 9.59 14.81
C THR A 274 7.35 10.14 13.45
N GLN A 275 6.57 11.03 12.85
CA GLN A 275 6.95 11.66 11.58
C GLN A 275 8.13 12.62 11.77
N PHE A 276 8.21 13.34 12.92
CA PHE A 276 9.37 14.14 13.29
C PHE A 276 10.65 13.30 13.32
N LEU A 277 10.62 12.16 14.03
CA LEU A 277 11.77 11.26 14.08
C LEU A 277 12.15 10.73 12.69
N GLY A 278 11.18 10.33 11.88
CA GLY A 278 11.43 9.82 10.53
C GLY A 278 12.04 10.88 9.61
N THR A 279 11.51 12.11 9.64
CA THR A 279 12.05 13.20 8.81
C THR A 279 13.37 13.74 9.35
N SER A 280 13.63 13.64 10.65
CA SER A 280 14.94 13.96 11.22
C SER A 280 16.03 12.98 10.79
N LEU A 281 15.69 11.69 10.58
CA LEU A 281 16.63 10.66 10.15
C LEU A 281 16.86 10.67 8.61
N TRP A 282 15.83 10.90 7.84
CA TRP A 282 15.84 10.68 6.37
C TRP A 282 15.53 11.96 5.57
N GLY A 283 15.32 13.08 6.23
CA GLY A 283 14.96 14.35 5.63
C GLY A 283 13.46 14.48 5.33
N ASP A 284 13.04 15.72 4.99
CA ASP A 284 11.66 16.07 4.66
C ASP A 284 11.29 15.58 3.24
N ASN A 285 11.09 14.29 3.13
CA ASN A 285 10.66 13.60 1.94
C ASN A 285 9.66 12.48 2.28
N ALA A 286 8.99 11.92 1.27
CA ALA A 286 7.96 10.91 1.47
C ALA A 286 8.48 9.64 2.15
N PHE A 287 9.74 9.27 1.92
CA PHE A 287 10.39 8.14 2.59
C PHE A 287 10.57 8.41 4.08
N GLY A 288 11.07 9.61 4.45
CA GLY A 288 11.26 10.02 5.87
C GLY A 288 9.92 10.02 6.63
N VAL A 289 8.87 10.58 6.04
CA VAL A 289 7.52 10.58 6.64
C VAL A 289 7.02 9.15 6.91
N ARG A 290 7.29 8.19 6.00
CA ARG A 290 6.72 6.84 6.02
C ARG A 290 7.61 5.76 6.61
N PHE A 291 8.88 6.04 6.88
CA PHE A 291 9.87 5.04 7.29
C PHE A 291 9.40 4.13 8.43
N PHE A 292 8.70 4.68 9.41
CA PHE A 292 8.24 3.90 10.57
C PHE A 292 7.08 2.95 10.26
N SER A 293 6.31 3.13 9.19
CA SER A 293 5.19 2.23 8.86
C SER A 293 5.65 0.80 8.52
N PRO A 294 6.61 0.56 7.61
CA PRO A 294 7.19 -0.77 7.41
C PRO A 294 7.85 -1.35 8.66
N LEU A 295 8.51 -0.52 9.47
CA LEU A 295 9.15 -0.95 10.72
C LEU A 295 8.11 -1.42 11.75
N ILE A 296 7.03 -0.68 11.92
CA ILE A 296 5.90 -1.08 12.76
C ILE A 296 5.31 -2.41 12.28
N SER A 297 5.09 -2.55 10.98
CA SER A 297 4.57 -3.80 10.40
C SER A 297 5.51 -4.99 10.62
N LEU A 298 6.83 -4.78 10.54
CA LEU A 298 7.84 -5.79 10.90
C LEU A 298 7.70 -6.20 12.37
N ILE A 299 7.63 -5.23 13.28
CA ILE A 299 7.51 -5.50 14.74
C ILE A 299 6.22 -6.28 15.03
N VAL A 300 5.08 -5.82 14.52
CA VAL A 300 3.78 -6.51 14.70
C VAL A 300 3.84 -7.93 14.14
N SER A 301 4.42 -8.12 12.96
CA SER A 301 4.58 -9.44 12.34
C SER A 301 5.43 -10.39 13.18
N VAL A 302 6.55 -9.91 13.74
CA VAL A 302 7.41 -10.70 14.64
C VAL A 302 6.67 -11.05 15.94
N LEU A 303 5.98 -10.09 16.54
CA LEU A 303 5.20 -10.30 17.76
C LEU A 303 4.11 -11.37 17.56
N LEU A 304 3.32 -11.25 16.49
CA LEU A 304 2.27 -12.22 16.17
C LEU A 304 2.83 -13.60 15.84
N LEU A 305 3.90 -13.67 15.01
CA LEU A 305 4.54 -14.95 14.66
C LEU A 305 5.02 -15.67 15.92
N ARG A 306 5.72 -14.99 16.83
CA ARG A 306 6.23 -15.57 18.06
C ARG A 306 5.12 -15.99 19.02
N PHE A 307 4.10 -15.16 19.15
CA PHE A 307 2.95 -15.44 20.01
C PHE A 307 2.21 -16.69 19.54
N PHE A 308 1.81 -16.74 18.27
CA PHE A 308 1.07 -17.90 17.74
C PHE A 308 1.94 -19.15 17.63
N ALA A 309 3.26 -19.00 17.41
CA ALA A 309 4.19 -20.14 17.44
C ALA A 309 4.25 -20.79 18.83
N ARG A 310 4.15 -19.98 19.89
CA ARG A 310 4.18 -20.46 21.29
C ARG A 310 2.83 -20.98 21.77
N GLU A 311 1.75 -20.22 21.52
CA GLU A 311 0.44 -20.51 22.11
C GLU A 311 -0.38 -21.52 21.27
N VAL A 312 -0.09 -21.65 19.97
CA VAL A 312 -0.87 -22.49 19.05
C VAL A 312 0.04 -23.46 18.29
N SER A 313 0.80 -22.97 17.33
CA SER A 313 1.88 -23.68 16.60
C SER A 313 2.60 -22.73 15.65
N VAL A 314 3.81 -23.09 15.26
CA VAL A 314 4.59 -22.29 14.29
C VAL A 314 3.83 -22.12 12.96
N LYS A 315 3.18 -23.18 12.48
CA LYS A 315 2.36 -23.13 11.26
C LYS A 315 1.18 -22.17 11.39
N ALA A 316 0.54 -22.10 12.56
CA ALA A 316 -0.54 -21.14 12.83
C ALA A 316 -0.02 -19.68 12.75
N GLY A 317 1.17 -19.41 13.32
CA GLY A 317 1.80 -18.10 13.21
C GLY A 317 2.09 -17.69 11.76
N ILE A 318 2.56 -18.61 10.93
CA ILE A 318 2.80 -18.36 9.50
C ILE A 318 1.48 -18.18 8.74
N THR A 319 0.46 -18.97 9.06
CA THR A 319 -0.87 -18.82 8.47
C THR A 319 -1.44 -17.43 8.75
N LEU A 320 -1.34 -16.97 10.01
CA LEU A 320 -1.77 -15.61 10.36
C LEU A 320 -0.96 -14.54 9.61
N LEU A 321 0.36 -14.70 9.53
CA LEU A 321 1.23 -13.78 8.79
C LEU A 321 0.84 -13.71 7.31
N ALA A 322 0.52 -14.83 6.67
CA ALA A 322 0.07 -14.88 5.29
C ALA A 322 -1.29 -14.17 5.10
N ILE A 323 -2.24 -14.39 6.01
CA ILE A 323 -3.55 -13.71 6.01
C ILE A 323 -3.37 -12.20 6.14
N VAL A 324 -2.61 -11.74 7.15
CA VAL A 324 -2.34 -10.32 7.42
C VAL A 324 -1.68 -9.63 6.21
N THR A 325 -0.73 -10.31 5.56
CA THR A 325 -0.02 -9.77 4.40
C THR A 325 -0.91 -9.64 3.17
N THR A 326 -1.91 -10.50 3.03
CA THR A 326 -2.84 -10.53 1.89
C THR A 326 -4.19 -9.88 2.19
N ALA A 327 -4.36 -9.26 3.35
CA ALA A 327 -5.49 -8.39 3.65
C ALA A 327 -5.19 -6.96 3.17
N PRO A 328 -5.94 -6.40 2.20
CA PRO A 328 -5.63 -5.12 1.55
C PRO A 328 -5.42 -3.96 2.53
N ILE A 329 -6.30 -3.78 3.52
CA ILE A 329 -6.20 -2.68 4.48
C ILE A 329 -4.92 -2.74 5.33
N LEU A 330 -4.51 -3.93 5.75
CA LEU A 330 -3.29 -4.13 6.56
C LEU A 330 -2.03 -3.98 5.71
N SER A 331 -2.09 -4.43 4.45
CA SER A 331 -0.99 -4.28 3.50
C SER A 331 -0.75 -2.81 3.14
N VAL A 332 -1.81 -2.05 2.83
CA VAL A 332 -1.73 -0.60 2.59
C VAL A 332 -1.28 0.14 3.85
N GLY A 333 -1.85 -0.17 5.02
CA GLY A 333 -1.44 0.40 6.30
C GLY A 333 0.02 0.13 6.67
N SER A 334 0.68 -0.85 6.04
CA SER A 334 2.12 -1.11 6.21
C SER A 334 3.04 -0.22 5.37
N THR A 335 2.48 0.67 4.54
CA THR A 335 3.21 1.59 3.67
C THR A 335 2.83 3.06 3.87
N LEU A 336 1.68 3.34 4.46
CA LEU A 336 1.22 4.70 4.79
C LEU A 336 1.45 4.99 6.28
N MET A 337 2.01 6.17 6.60
CA MET A 337 2.26 6.57 7.98
C MET A 337 1.18 7.53 8.48
N THR A 338 0.08 6.95 8.93
CA THR A 338 -1.01 7.61 9.62
C THR A 338 -1.06 7.18 11.09
N ILE A 339 -2.09 7.58 11.82
CA ILE A 339 -2.31 7.16 13.21
C ILE A 339 -2.58 5.65 13.37
N ASP A 340 -3.04 4.98 12.29
CA ASP A 340 -3.51 3.59 12.36
C ASP A 340 -2.39 2.57 12.60
N PRO A 341 -1.22 2.62 11.92
CA PRO A 341 -0.11 1.70 12.21
C PRO A 341 0.33 1.72 13.68
N LEU A 342 0.43 2.90 14.28
CA LEU A 342 0.79 3.06 15.69
C LEU A 342 -0.26 2.44 16.61
N ASN A 343 -1.52 2.72 16.36
CA ASN A 343 -2.62 2.14 17.13
C ASN A 343 -2.64 0.59 17.05
N VAL A 344 -2.42 0.03 15.88
CA VAL A 344 -2.31 -1.43 15.67
C VAL A 344 -1.14 -2.02 16.45
N LEU A 345 0.02 -1.36 16.43
CA LEU A 345 1.20 -1.79 17.19
C LEU A 345 0.90 -1.86 18.69
N PHE A 346 0.43 -0.74 19.25
CA PHE A 346 0.23 -0.65 20.69
C PHE A 346 -0.96 -1.47 21.18
N TRP A 347 -2.04 -1.56 20.40
CA TRP A 347 -3.15 -2.47 20.67
C TRP A 347 -2.69 -3.93 20.73
N THR A 348 -1.89 -4.34 19.73
CA THR A 348 -1.34 -5.69 19.68
C THR A 348 -0.39 -5.94 20.86
N ALA A 349 0.51 -5.01 21.17
CA ALA A 349 1.44 -5.13 22.29
C ALA A 349 0.71 -5.24 23.63
N ALA A 350 -0.33 -4.42 23.86
CA ALA A 350 -1.18 -4.47 25.04
C ALA A 350 -1.94 -5.80 25.14
N MET A 351 -2.49 -6.30 24.01
CA MET A 351 -3.15 -7.60 23.94
C MET A 351 -2.18 -8.73 24.31
N LEU A 352 -0.98 -8.75 23.79
CA LEU A 352 0.00 -9.81 24.07
C LEU A 352 0.53 -9.75 25.51
N ALA A 353 0.78 -8.54 26.03
CA ALA A 353 1.13 -8.35 27.44
C ALA A 353 -0.02 -8.79 28.35
N GLY A 354 -1.24 -8.43 28.01
CA GLY A 354 -2.44 -8.81 28.73
C GLY A 354 -2.67 -10.32 28.78
N TRP A 355 -2.43 -11.03 27.68
CA TRP A 355 -2.49 -12.49 27.70
C TRP A 355 -1.52 -13.10 28.73
N ARG A 356 -0.30 -12.58 28.83
CA ARG A 356 0.66 -13.03 29.87
C ARG A 356 0.21 -12.65 31.26
N ALA A 357 -0.28 -11.43 31.43
CA ALA A 357 -0.69 -10.90 32.74
C ALA A 357 -1.82 -11.71 33.41
N ILE A 358 -2.72 -12.31 32.61
CA ILE A 358 -3.85 -13.12 33.12
C ILE A 358 -3.53 -14.61 33.30
N GLN A 359 -2.33 -15.05 32.91
CA GLN A 359 -1.89 -16.42 33.20
C GLN A 359 -1.49 -16.58 34.69
N ASP A 360 -1.39 -17.83 35.17
CA ASP A 360 -1.04 -18.09 36.57
C ASP A 360 0.34 -17.55 36.97
N LEU A 361 1.28 -17.49 36.04
CA LEU A 361 2.63 -16.91 36.23
C LEU A 361 2.68 -15.40 35.91
N GLY A 362 1.56 -14.75 35.67
CA GLY A 362 1.48 -13.33 35.37
C GLY A 362 1.94 -12.47 36.55
N THR A 363 2.81 -11.52 36.27
CA THR A 363 3.43 -10.62 37.24
C THR A 363 2.77 -9.24 37.24
N LEU A 364 3.04 -8.47 38.32
CA LEU A 364 2.66 -7.05 38.36
C LEU A 364 3.32 -6.25 37.22
N GLY A 365 4.55 -6.61 36.83
CA GLY A 365 5.25 -6.02 35.68
C GLY A 365 4.54 -6.22 34.35
N ASP A 366 3.88 -7.36 34.14
CA ASP A 366 3.09 -7.59 32.92
C ASP A 366 1.90 -6.64 32.85
N TRP A 367 1.24 -6.34 33.98
CA TRP A 367 0.17 -5.35 34.05
C TRP A 367 0.67 -3.90 33.81
N LEU A 368 1.88 -3.55 34.28
CA LEU A 368 2.51 -2.27 33.92
C LEU A 368 2.69 -2.14 32.41
N TRP A 369 3.14 -3.20 31.74
CA TRP A 369 3.25 -3.21 30.28
C TRP A 369 1.88 -3.08 29.60
N VAL A 370 0.83 -3.73 30.13
CA VAL A 370 -0.54 -3.53 29.61
C VAL A 370 -0.92 -2.05 29.65
N GLY A 371 -0.77 -1.42 30.81
CA GLY A 371 -1.10 -0.01 30.99
C GLY A 371 -0.28 0.91 30.08
N LEU A 372 1.03 0.67 29.97
CA LEU A 372 1.92 1.44 29.11
C LEU A 372 1.52 1.35 27.64
N TRP A 373 1.31 0.12 27.14
CA TRP A 373 0.92 -0.06 25.73
C TRP A 373 -0.46 0.50 25.44
N MET A 374 -1.42 0.37 26.35
CA MET A 374 -2.73 1.02 26.21
C MET A 374 -2.60 2.53 26.22
N GLY A 375 -1.72 3.11 27.08
CA GLY A 375 -1.44 4.53 27.13
C GLY A 375 -0.81 5.06 25.83
N LEU A 376 0.21 4.38 25.32
CA LEU A 376 0.81 4.72 24.01
C LEU A 376 -0.18 4.54 22.86
N GLY A 377 -1.06 3.55 22.95
CA GLY A 377 -2.19 3.39 22.03
C GLY A 377 -3.13 4.60 22.06
N PHE A 378 -3.52 5.06 23.23
CA PHE A 378 -4.33 6.26 23.43
C PHE A 378 -3.63 7.51 22.86
N LEU A 379 -2.34 7.68 23.12
CA LEU A 379 -1.53 8.76 22.54
C LEU A 379 -1.36 8.67 21.02
N SER A 380 -1.71 7.53 20.43
CA SER A 380 -1.70 7.33 18.97
C SER A 380 -3.09 7.55 18.37
N LYS A 381 -4.14 7.02 18.99
CA LYS A 381 -5.53 7.14 18.51
C LYS A 381 -6.51 6.94 19.68
N TYR A 382 -7.45 7.84 19.86
CA TYR A 382 -8.42 7.78 20.95
C TYR A 382 -9.26 6.49 21.00
N THR A 383 -9.45 5.83 19.83
CA THR A 383 -10.15 4.55 19.75
C THR A 383 -9.43 3.42 20.50
N ALA A 384 -8.16 3.58 20.89
CA ALA A 384 -7.47 2.62 21.76
C ALA A 384 -8.17 2.41 23.10
N LEU A 385 -8.94 3.39 23.60
CA LEU A 385 -9.75 3.25 24.81
C LEU A 385 -10.80 2.15 24.73
N PHE A 386 -11.25 1.76 23.54
CA PHE A 386 -12.14 0.61 23.39
C PHE A 386 -11.51 -0.71 23.87
N GLN A 387 -10.21 -0.76 24.08
CA GLN A 387 -9.56 -1.91 24.70
C GLN A 387 -10.03 -2.12 26.15
N LEU A 388 -10.48 -1.06 26.84
CA LEU A 388 -11.16 -1.18 28.14
C LEU A 388 -12.47 -1.96 28.03
N LEU A 389 -13.26 -1.70 26.99
CA LEU A 389 -14.46 -2.49 26.70
C LEU A 389 -14.08 -3.95 26.43
N CYS A 390 -13.04 -4.21 25.67
CA CYS A 390 -12.53 -5.54 25.42
C CYS A 390 -12.14 -6.26 26.73
N TRP A 391 -11.47 -5.58 27.65
CA TRP A 391 -11.14 -6.10 28.97
C TRP A 391 -12.39 -6.41 29.81
N ALA A 392 -13.40 -5.54 29.77
CA ALA A 392 -14.68 -5.83 30.44
C ALA A 392 -15.29 -7.13 29.93
N PHE A 393 -15.28 -7.35 28.60
CA PHE A 393 -15.74 -8.62 28.02
C PHE A 393 -14.87 -9.83 28.43
N VAL A 394 -13.54 -9.68 28.57
CA VAL A 394 -12.68 -10.75 29.11
C VAL A 394 -13.13 -11.14 30.51
N PHE A 395 -13.35 -10.19 31.40
CA PHE A 395 -13.78 -10.48 32.77
C PHE A 395 -15.22 -11.03 32.86
N VAL A 396 -16.10 -10.67 31.92
CA VAL A 396 -17.46 -11.20 31.85
C VAL A 396 -17.49 -12.62 31.29
N LEU A 397 -16.83 -12.87 30.16
CA LEU A 397 -16.91 -14.13 29.41
C LEU A 397 -15.93 -15.21 29.92
N TRP A 398 -14.87 -14.79 30.63
CA TRP A 398 -13.88 -15.73 31.15
C TRP A 398 -13.77 -15.66 32.67
N PRO A 399 -14.56 -16.47 33.43
CA PRO A 399 -14.59 -16.48 34.89
C PRO A 399 -13.22 -16.61 35.57
N PRO A 400 -12.27 -17.44 35.08
CA PRO A 400 -10.94 -17.52 35.69
C PRO A 400 -10.16 -16.18 35.68
N ALA A 401 -10.40 -15.29 34.72
CA ALA A 401 -9.75 -14.00 34.69
C ALA A 401 -10.23 -13.04 35.79
N ARG A 402 -11.45 -13.24 36.33
CA ARG A 402 -12.04 -12.37 37.38
C ARG A 402 -11.21 -12.30 38.66
N LYS A 403 -10.44 -13.35 38.97
CA LYS A 403 -9.53 -13.38 40.15
C LYS A 403 -8.53 -12.24 40.15
N HIS A 404 -8.22 -11.67 38.97
CA HIS A 404 -7.29 -10.57 38.85
C HIS A 404 -7.89 -9.22 39.27
N LEU A 405 -9.23 -9.07 39.26
CA LEU A 405 -9.90 -7.83 39.68
C LEU A 405 -9.71 -7.51 41.15
N SER A 406 -9.51 -8.55 42.00
CA SER A 406 -9.16 -8.37 43.41
C SER A 406 -7.67 -8.09 43.67
N LYS A 407 -6.82 -8.13 42.64
CA LYS A 407 -5.39 -7.87 42.71
C LYS A 407 -5.07 -6.46 42.22
N ALA A 408 -3.92 -5.91 42.60
CA ALA A 408 -3.46 -4.58 42.21
C ALA A 408 -3.17 -4.41 40.70
N GLY A 409 -2.92 -5.52 39.97
CA GLY A 409 -2.45 -5.49 38.58
C GLY A 409 -3.32 -4.68 37.61
N PRO A 410 -4.61 -5.03 37.40
CA PRO A 410 -5.51 -4.29 36.51
C PRO A 410 -5.65 -2.80 36.87
N TRP A 411 -5.69 -2.50 38.16
CA TRP A 411 -5.80 -1.13 38.65
C TRP A 411 -4.53 -0.31 38.40
N LEU A 412 -3.37 -0.96 38.52
CA LEU A 412 -2.10 -0.34 38.15
C LEU A 412 -2.00 -0.08 36.64
N ALA A 413 -2.50 -1.01 35.82
CA ALA A 413 -2.58 -0.77 34.36
C ALA A 413 -3.50 0.43 34.02
N LEU A 414 -4.64 0.56 34.71
CA LEU A 414 -5.51 1.73 34.57
C LEU A 414 -4.84 3.02 35.03
N LEU A 415 -4.08 2.99 36.11
CA LEU A 415 -3.33 4.15 36.57
C LEU A 415 -2.27 4.59 35.55
N VAL A 416 -1.52 3.64 34.99
CA VAL A 416 -0.51 3.96 33.95
C VAL A 416 -1.16 4.51 32.69
N LEU A 417 -2.30 3.95 32.27
CA LEU A 417 -3.09 4.50 31.15
C LEU A 417 -3.54 5.95 31.45
N ALA A 418 -4.09 6.19 32.65
CA ALA A 418 -4.55 7.51 33.07
C ALA A 418 -3.39 8.52 33.09
N LEU A 419 -2.22 8.16 33.63
CA LEU A 419 -1.03 9.01 33.63
C LEU A 419 -0.54 9.29 32.21
N SER A 420 -0.62 8.31 31.31
CA SER A 420 -0.26 8.49 29.90
C SER A 420 -1.21 9.45 29.16
N SER A 421 -2.45 9.62 29.63
CA SER A 421 -3.42 10.54 29.02
C SER A 421 -3.22 12.01 29.42
N VAL A 422 -2.44 12.29 30.47
CA VAL A 422 -2.24 13.64 31.03
C VAL A 422 -1.82 14.68 29.99
N PRO A 423 -0.86 14.42 29.07
CA PRO A 423 -0.49 15.43 28.07
C PRO A 423 -1.65 15.88 27.21
N VAL A 424 -2.52 14.95 26.80
CA VAL A 424 -3.72 15.25 25.99
C VAL A 424 -4.74 16.05 26.81
N LEU A 425 -4.93 15.68 28.08
CA LEU A 425 -5.86 16.40 28.98
C LEU A 425 -5.40 17.82 29.22
N VAL A 426 -4.10 18.03 29.49
CA VAL A 426 -3.51 19.38 29.69
C VAL A 426 -3.71 20.23 28.44
N TRP A 427 -3.39 19.70 27.27
CA TRP A 427 -3.58 20.42 26.01
C TRP A 427 -5.05 20.81 25.78
N ASN A 428 -5.98 19.89 25.99
CA ASN A 428 -7.41 20.15 25.84
C ASN A 428 -7.91 21.21 26.83
N ALA A 429 -7.48 21.16 28.09
CA ALA A 429 -7.82 22.16 29.09
C ALA A 429 -7.34 23.57 28.69
N GLN A 430 -6.15 23.68 28.09
CA GLN A 430 -5.60 24.92 27.57
C GLN A 430 -6.32 25.45 26.33
N ASN A 431 -6.97 24.56 25.54
CA ASN A 431 -7.58 24.87 24.25
C ASN A 431 -9.12 24.67 24.25
N GLY A 432 -9.76 24.86 25.40
CA GLY A 432 -11.23 24.88 25.50
C GLY A 432 -11.92 23.56 25.15
N TRP A 433 -11.27 22.42 25.35
CA TRP A 433 -11.78 21.07 25.07
C TRP A 433 -12.19 20.83 23.62
N ILE A 434 -11.59 21.58 22.69
CA ILE A 434 -11.95 21.58 21.27
C ILE A 434 -11.91 20.19 20.63
N THR A 435 -10.99 19.32 21.08
CA THR A 435 -10.92 17.94 20.56
C THR A 435 -12.17 17.14 20.93
N VAL A 436 -12.70 17.33 22.13
CA VAL A 436 -13.90 16.63 22.61
C VAL A 436 -15.12 17.09 21.78
N THR A 437 -15.25 18.41 21.58
CA THR A 437 -16.30 18.98 20.73
C THR A 437 -16.22 18.42 19.31
N HIS A 438 -15.04 18.46 18.70
CA HIS A 438 -14.82 17.90 17.36
C HIS A 438 -15.16 16.41 17.24
N LEU A 439 -14.79 15.60 18.25
CA LEU A 439 -15.11 14.17 18.25
C LEU A 439 -16.60 13.90 18.42
N SER A 440 -17.30 14.72 19.21
CA SER A 440 -18.75 14.65 19.39
C SER A 440 -19.48 14.96 18.09
N GLU A 441 -19.12 16.06 17.43
CA GLU A 441 -19.68 16.47 16.13
C GLU A 441 -19.42 15.42 15.05
N ARG A 442 -18.17 14.94 14.94
CA ARG A 442 -17.78 13.91 13.97
C ARG A 442 -18.50 12.57 14.21
N GLY A 443 -18.83 12.24 15.45
CA GLY A 443 -19.65 11.10 15.83
C GLY A 443 -21.15 11.33 15.60
N GLY A 444 -21.57 12.54 15.26
CA GLY A 444 -22.97 12.92 15.16
C GLY A 444 -23.69 12.82 16.51
N LEU A 445 -22.95 12.95 17.63
CA LEU A 445 -23.54 12.85 18.98
C LEU A 445 -24.34 14.09 19.36
N ASP A 446 -24.09 15.20 18.67
CA ASP A 446 -24.78 16.47 18.73
C ASP A 446 -26.11 16.47 17.96
N GLN A 447 -26.34 15.49 17.09
CA GLN A 447 -27.53 15.37 16.26
C GLN A 447 -28.56 14.41 16.85
N ALA A 448 -29.84 14.64 16.57
CA ALA A 448 -30.92 13.73 16.95
C ALA A 448 -30.65 12.33 16.35
N TRP A 449 -31.02 11.31 17.13
CA TRP A 449 -30.83 9.93 16.67
C TRP A 449 -31.74 9.65 15.45
N SER A 450 -31.12 9.19 14.35
CA SER A 450 -31.83 8.75 13.15
C SER A 450 -31.34 7.36 12.74
N PHE A 451 -32.28 6.45 12.47
CA PHE A 451 -31.95 5.11 11.98
C PHE A 451 -31.63 5.16 10.49
N THR A 452 -30.36 4.89 10.13
CA THR A 452 -29.86 5.00 8.77
C THR A 452 -29.15 3.71 8.33
N PRO A 453 -29.88 2.67 7.94
CA PRO A 453 -29.28 1.36 7.59
C PRO A 453 -28.37 1.39 6.35
N LYS A 454 -28.44 2.45 5.56
CA LYS A 454 -27.53 2.63 4.40
C LYS A 454 -26.06 2.51 4.79
N TYR A 455 -25.63 3.12 5.88
CA TYR A 455 -24.23 3.09 6.32
C TYR A 455 -23.79 1.71 6.80
N PHE A 456 -24.73 0.90 7.30
CA PHE A 456 -24.46 -0.49 7.68
C PHE A 456 -24.03 -1.33 6.47
N PHE A 457 -24.76 -1.24 5.35
CA PHE A 457 -24.42 -1.99 4.14
C PHE A 457 -23.18 -1.42 3.44
N GLU A 458 -22.99 -0.08 3.45
CA GLU A 458 -21.77 0.56 2.96
C GLU A 458 -20.54 0.06 3.71
N PHE A 459 -20.62 -0.02 5.03
CA PHE A 459 -19.53 -0.49 5.89
C PHE A 459 -19.21 -1.97 5.66
N LEU A 460 -20.23 -2.84 5.68
CA LEU A 460 -20.02 -4.27 5.41
C LEU A 460 -19.44 -4.53 4.03
N GLY A 461 -19.91 -3.81 3.01
CA GLY A 461 -19.37 -3.92 1.65
C GLY A 461 -17.91 -3.46 1.57
N ALA A 462 -17.56 -2.39 2.29
CA ALA A 462 -16.20 -1.90 2.36
C ALA A 462 -15.28 -2.89 3.10
N GLU A 463 -15.71 -3.43 4.24
CA GLU A 463 -14.94 -4.41 5.01
C GLU A 463 -14.74 -5.72 4.23
N LEU A 464 -15.77 -6.17 3.50
CA LEU A 464 -15.68 -7.34 2.64
C LEU A 464 -14.53 -7.19 1.62
N GLY A 465 -14.40 -6.01 1.00
CA GLY A 465 -13.32 -5.73 0.04
C GLY A 465 -11.95 -5.53 0.70
N LEU A 466 -11.90 -4.76 1.79
CA LEU A 466 -10.66 -4.33 2.42
C LEU A 466 -10.00 -5.40 3.29
N LEU A 467 -10.79 -6.32 3.87
CA LEU A 467 -10.29 -7.45 4.67
C LEU A 467 -10.05 -8.72 3.85
N ASN A 468 -10.26 -8.68 2.56
CA ASN A 468 -10.35 -9.85 1.67
C ASN A 468 -11.66 -10.64 1.90
N PRO A 469 -12.52 -10.78 0.90
CA PRO A 469 -13.85 -11.39 1.07
C PRO A 469 -13.83 -12.76 1.73
N VAL A 470 -12.84 -13.59 1.37
CA VAL A 470 -12.70 -14.94 1.89
C VAL A 470 -12.35 -14.92 3.38
N PHE A 471 -11.40 -14.07 3.78
CA PHE A 471 -10.98 -13.98 5.18
C PHE A 471 -12.02 -13.26 6.04
N PHE A 472 -12.72 -12.28 5.50
CA PHE A 472 -13.84 -11.64 6.21
C PHE A 472 -14.95 -12.66 6.53
N ILE A 473 -15.41 -13.41 5.53
CA ILE A 473 -16.43 -14.46 5.72
C ILE A 473 -15.91 -15.55 6.69
N GLY A 474 -14.65 -15.97 6.51
CA GLY A 474 -14.03 -16.95 7.42
C GLY A 474 -13.95 -16.46 8.87
N THR A 475 -13.71 -15.16 9.06
CA THR A 475 -13.68 -14.52 10.39
C THR A 475 -15.07 -14.49 11.03
N VAL A 476 -16.08 -14.07 10.27
CA VAL A 476 -17.48 -14.10 10.73
C VAL A 476 -17.88 -15.54 11.09
N TRP A 477 -17.51 -16.51 10.26
CA TRP A 477 -17.76 -17.93 10.54
C TRP A 477 -17.08 -18.39 11.85
N ALA A 478 -15.81 -18.01 12.06
CA ALA A 478 -15.11 -18.34 13.31
C ALA A 478 -15.78 -17.69 14.53
N CYS A 479 -16.27 -16.45 14.42
CA CYS A 479 -17.02 -15.77 15.49
C CYS A 479 -18.35 -16.50 15.83
N VAL A 480 -19.06 -16.98 14.80
CA VAL A 480 -20.28 -17.80 15.02
C VAL A 480 -19.93 -19.17 15.61
N ALA A 481 -18.89 -19.82 15.10
CA ALA A 481 -18.44 -21.12 15.60
C ALA A 481 -17.89 -21.05 17.05
N PHE A 482 -17.41 -19.88 17.49
CA PHE A 482 -16.91 -19.64 18.84
C PHE A 482 -17.91 -20.10 19.90
N TRP A 483 -19.18 -19.70 19.81
CA TRP A 483 -20.21 -20.06 20.79
C TRP A 483 -20.47 -21.57 20.92
N LYS A 484 -20.32 -22.31 19.82
CA LYS A 484 -20.58 -23.74 19.77
C LYS A 484 -19.35 -24.60 20.10
N LYS A 485 -18.15 -24.18 19.67
CA LYS A 485 -16.95 -25.03 19.69
C LYS A 485 -15.82 -24.48 20.55
N LEU A 486 -15.62 -23.16 20.61
CA LEU A 486 -14.39 -22.55 21.13
C LEU A 486 -14.54 -21.78 22.44
N ARG A 487 -15.77 -21.65 22.97
CA ARG A 487 -16.05 -20.90 24.21
C ARG A 487 -15.33 -21.43 25.46
N HIS A 488 -14.83 -22.64 25.43
CA HIS A 488 -14.08 -23.28 26.52
C HIS A 488 -12.55 -23.19 26.30
N HIS A 489 -12.12 -22.72 25.14
CA HIS A 489 -10.69 -22.57 24.84
C HIS A 489 -10.20 -21.18 25.27
N PRO A 490 -9.32 -21.06 26.30
CA PRO A 490 -8.96 -19.79 26.92
C PRO A 490 -8.46 -18.73 25.90
N LEU A 491 -7.55 -19.12 25.01
CA LEU A 491 -7.01 -18.22 23.98
C LEU A 491 -8.10 -17.75 23.01
N ALA A 492 -9.02 -18.63 22.62
CA ALA A 492 -10.11 -18.23 21.71
C ALA A 492 -11.06 -17.23 22.37
N VAL A 493 -11.39 -17.42 23.68
CA VAL A 493 -12.17 -16.44 24.46
C VAL A 493 -11.46 -15.11 24.50
N TYR A 494 -10.16 -15.11 24.78
CA TYR A 494 -9.36 -13.90 24.86
C TYR A 494 -9.32 -13.15 23.53
N LEU A 495 -9.02 -13.84 22.41
CA LEU A 495 -8.97 -13.26 21.08
C LEU A 495 -10.34 -12.71 20.64
N PHE A 496 -11.43 -13.45 20.95
CA PHE A 496 -12.80 -12.99 20.71
C PHE A 496 -13.06 -11.66 21.44
N CYS A 497 -12.75 -11.62 22.75
CA CYS A 497 -12.95 -10.41 23.56
C CYS A 497 -12.09 -9.24 23.12
N MET A 498 -10.87 -9.47 22.59
CA MET A 498 -9.96 -8.39 22.14
C MET A 498 -10.30 -7.83 20.77
N GLY A 499 -11.19 -8.47 19.99
CA GLY A 499 -11.58 -8.01 18.66
C GLY A 499 -13.07 -7.71 18.51
N VAL A 500 -13.91 -8.68 18.81
CA VAL A 500 -15.35 -8.62 18.49
C VAL A 500 -16.09 -7.46 19.14
N PRO A 501 -15.83 -7.04 20.40
CA PRO A 501 -16.54 -5.90 20.99
C PRO A 501 -16.30 -4.58 20.25
N LEU A 502 -15.08 -4.30 19.81
CA LEU A 502 -14.78 -3.10 19.02
C LEU A 502 -15.47 -3.15 17.64
N PHE A 503 -15.35 -4.29 16.96
CA PHE A 503 -16.03 -4.49 15.67
C PHE A 503 -17.54 -4.35 15.79
N GLY A 504 -18.13 -5.02 16.78
CA GLY A 504 -19.57 -5.01 17.03
C GLY A 504 -20.09 -3.61 17.39
N PHE A 505 -19.34 -2.86 18.21
CA PHE A 505 -19.69 -1.47 18.54
C PHE A 505 -19.79 -0.63 17.27
N TYR A 506 -18.76 -0.62 16.43
CA TYR A 506 -18.79 0.19 15.20
C TYR A 506 -19.81 -0.33 14.19
N LEU A 507 -20.01 -1.63 14.08
CA LEU A 507 -21.05 -2.19 13.23
C LEU A 507 -22.46 -1.70 13.65
N LEU A 508 -22.75 -1.68 14.94
CA LEU A 508 -24.02 -1.13 15.45
C LEU A 508 -24.08 0.39 15.27
N PHE A 509 -22.96 1.09 15.47
CA PHE A 509 -22.87 2.53 15.32
C PHE A 509 -23.14 2.99 13.87
N THR A 510 -22.89 2.14 12.87
CA THR A 510 -23.25 2.42 11.47
C THR A 510 -24.76 2.58 11.24
N LEU A 511 -25.61 2.08 12.13
CA LEU A 511 -27.06 2.29 12.05
C LEU A 511 -27.46 3.74 12.34
N ARG A 512 -26.55 4.53 12.91
CA ARG A 512 -26.73 5.95 13.23
C ARG A 512 -25.89 6.87 12.35
N SER A 513 -24.60 6.58 12.20
CA SER A 513 -23.61 7.46 11.57
C SER A 513 -22.67 6.69 10.67
N ARG A 514 -22.08 7.40 9.71
CA ARG A 514 -21.08 6.80 8.79
C ARG A 514 -19.78 6.48 9.53
N VAL A 515 -19.40 5.22 9.54
CA VAL A 515 -18.14 4.73 10.09
C VAL A 515 -17.14 4.50 8.96
N LEU A 516 -15.91 4.96 9.16
CA LEU A 516 -14.83 4.68 8.21
C LEU A 516 -14.22 3.30 8.49
N PRO A 517 -13.92 2.50 7.46
CA PRO A 517 -13.42 1.13 7.63
C PRO A 517 -12.14 1.02 8.46
N ASN A 518 -11.25 2.01 8.42
CA ASN A 518 -10.01 1.99 9.20
C ASN A 518 -10.22 2.17 10.72
N TRP A 519 -11.44 2.40 11.20
CA TRP A 519 -11.69 2.54 12.64
C TRP A 519 -11.62 1.22 13.39
N ILE A 520 -11.88 0.08 12.70
CA ILE A 520 -11.83 -1.25 13.30
C ILE A 520 -10.49 -1.99 13.15
N VAL A 521 -9.51 -1.37 12.50
CA VAL A 521 -8.24 -2.06 12.16
C VAL A 521 -7.57 -2.76 13.35
N PRO A 522 -7.54 -2.21 14.58
CA PRO A 522 -6.97 -2.93 15.73
C PRO A 522 -7.71 -4.22 16.11
N ALA A 523 -9.02 -4.29 15.86
CA ALA A 523 -9.84 -5.47 16.14
C ALA A 523 -9.57 -6.63 15.16
N ILE A 524 -9.06 -6.33 13.97
CA ILE A 524 -8.91 -7.31 12.88
C ILE A 524 -7.88 -8.37 13.24
N LEU A 525 -6.76 -7.99 13.86
CA LEU A 525 -5.69 -8.94 14.19
C LEU A 525 -6.14 -10.03 15.19
N PRO A 526 -6.76 -9.71 16.33
CA PRO A 526 -7.31 -10.75 17.21
C PRO A 526 -8.43 -11.56 16.55
N MET A 527 -9.27 -10.95 15.69
CA MET A 527 -10.32 -11.68 14.96
C MET A 527 -9.73 -12.65 13.93
N PHE A 528 -8.70 -12.26 13.18
CA PHE A 528 -7.95 -13.17 12.32
C PHE A 528 -7.24 -14.26 13.12
N GLY A 529 -6.71 -13.90 14.29
CA GLY A 529 -6.16 -14.87 15.24
C GLY A 529 -7.17 -15.93 15.67
N LEU A 530 -8.39 -15.52 16.02
CA LEU A 530 -9.49 -16.42 16.34
C LEU A 530 -9.84 -17.34 15.16
N MET A 531 -9.90 -16.79 13.95
CA MET A 531 -10.13 -17.58 12.73
C MET A 531 -9.02 -18.61 12.51
N VAL A 532 -7.75 -18.26 12.75
CA VAL A 532 -6.63 -19.19 12.60
C VAL A 532 -6.69 -20.30 13.64
N VAL A 533 -7.05 -20.00 14.90
CA VAL A 533 -7.26 -21.04 15.95
C VAL A 533 -8.36 -22.00 15.51
N TYR A 534 -9.49 -21.49 15.04
CA TYR A 534 -10.60 -22.31 14.55
C TYR A 534 -10.22 -23.16 13.33
N TRP A 535 -9.58 -22.55 12.33
CA TRP A 535 -9.19 -23.25 11.10
C TRP A 535 -8.09 -24.28 11.32
N ARG A 536 -7.22 -24.10 12.34
CA ARG A 536 -6.22 -25.11 12.68
C ARG A 536 -6.86 -26.45 13.01
N GLU A 537 -7.91 -26.47 13.81
CA GLU A 537 -8.64 -27.69 14.13
C GLU A 537 -9.24 -28.32 12.86
N GLU A 538 -9.85 -27.51 12.02
CA GLU A 538 -10.44 -27.96 10.77
C GLU A 538 -9.38 -28.42 9.73
N LEU A 539 -8.22 -27.78 9.68
CA LEU A 539 -7.09 -28.19 8.83
C LEU A 539 -6.44 -29.49 9.35
N ALA A 540 -6.36 -29.69 10.66
CA ALA A 540 -5.85 -30.92 11.25
C ALA A 540 -6.74 -32.14 10.90
N LEU A 541 -8.04 -31.93 10.74
CA LEU A 541 -8.99 -32.92 10.26
C LEU A 541 -8.98 -33.11 8.73
N HIS A 542 -7.98 -32.52 8.03
CA HIS A 542 -7.83 -32.55 6.57
C HIS A 542 -9.08 -32.13 5.80
N ARG A 543 -9.85 -31.20 6.31
CA ARG A 543 -11.03 -30.68 5.61
C ARG A 543 -10.64 -29.88 4.37
N ARG A 544 -10.87 -30.47 3.22
CA ARG A 544 -10.57 -29.90 1.89
C ARG A 544 -11.19 -28.50 1.70
N THR A 545 -12.35 -28.27 2.28
CA THR A 545 -13.06 -26.98 2.21
C THR A 545 -12.20 -25.85 2.77
N VAL A 546 -11.64 -25.99 3.99
CA VAL A 546 -10.82 -24.94 4.61
C VAL A 546 -9.52 -24.70 3.83
N GLN A 547 -8.91 -25.77 3.30
CA GLN A 547 -7.73 -25.65 2.43
C GLN A 547 -8.03 -24.84 1.17
N VAL A 548 -9.17 -25.11 0.50
CA VAL A 548 -9.61 -24.38 -0.69
C VAL A 548 -9.87 -22.91 -0.34
N TRP A 549 -10.60 -22.64 0.74
CA TRP A 549 -10.87 -21.28 1.20
C TRP A 549 -9.57 -20.52 1.49
N PHE A 550 -8.67 -21.10 2.25
CA PHE A 550 -7.39 -20.47 2.58
C PHE A 550 -6.57 -20.15 1.33
N THR A 551 -6.42 -21.12 0.42
CA THR A 551 -5.67 -20.91 -0.82
C THR A 551 -6.32 -19.85 -1.72
N THR A 552 -7.65 -19.90 -1.86
CA THR A 552 -8.41 -18.89 -2.62
C THR A 552 -8.23 -17.50 -2.00
N GLY A 553 -8.31 -17.40 -0.68
CA GLY A 553 -8.08 -16.15 0.04
C GLY A 553 -6.69 -15.59 -0.20
N LEU A 554 -5.64 -16.41 -0.13
CA LEU A 554 -4.27 -15.97 -0.38
C LEU A 554 -4.08 -15.50 -1.83
N LEU A 555 -4.59 -16.23 -2.81
CA LEU A 555 -4.47 -15.87 -4.22
C LEU A 555 -5.23 -14.58 -4.53
N LEU A 556 -6.48 -14.48 -4.10
CA LEU A 556 -7.30 -13.30 -4.30
C LEU A 556 -6.68 -12.07 -3.62
N GLY A 557 -6.37 -12.19 -2.33
CA GLY A 557 -5.80 -11.09 -1.56
C GLY A 557 -4.43 -10.66 -2.07
N GLY A 558 -3.56 -11.63 -2.38
CA GLY A 558 -2.24 -11.36 -2.97
C GLY A 558 -2.36 -10.59 -4.30
N THR A 559 -3.28 -11.01 -5.17
CA THR A 559 -3.55 -10.30 -6.43
C THR A 559 -4.03 -8.87 -6.18
N VAL A 560 -5.01 -8.68 -5.29
CA VAL A 560 -5.53 -7.34 -4.96
C VAL A 560 -4.44 -6.47 -4.36
N VAL A 561 -3.64 -6.99 -3.43
CA VAL A 561 -2.53 -6.26 -2.82
C VAL A 561 -1.50 -5.81 -3.86
N VAL A 562 -1.10 -6.69 -4.78
CA VAL A 562 -0.17 -6.35 -5.88
C VAL A 562 -0.75 -5.25 -6.78
N VAL A 563 -2.04 -5.34 -7.14
CA VAL A 563 -2.72 -4.32 -7.94
C VAL A 563 -2.79 -2.98 -7.19
N LEU A 564 -3.02 -2.99 -5.88
CA LEU A 564 -3.07 -1.78 -5.06
C LEU A 564 -1.69 -1.11 -4.89
N GLN A 565 -0.57 -1.81 -5.09
CA GLN A 565 0.75 -1.17 -5.11
C GLN A 565 0.96 -0.33 -6.37
N ASP A 566 0.45 -0.76 -7.53
CA ASP A 566 0.41 0.05 -8.75
C ASP A 566 -0.80 -0.31 -9.62
N THR A 567 -1.86 0.49 -9.52
CA THR A 567 -3.09 0.32 -10.30
C THR A 567 -2.88 0.44 -11.81
N ASN A 568 -1.73 0.98 -12.26
CA ASN A 568 -1.40 1.00 -13.69
C ASN A 568 -1.15 -0.41 -14.25
N LEU A 569 -0.88 -1.41 -13.40
CA LEU A 569 -0.79 -2.81 -13.83
C LEU A 569 -2.08 -3.27 -14.52
N VAL A 570 -3.23 -2.89 -13.97
CA VAL A 570 -4.53 -3.20 -14.60
C VAL A 570 -4.64 -2.54 -15.98
N GLY A 571 -4.23 -1.27 -16.08
CA GLY A 571 -4.20 -0.56 -17.36
C GLY A 571 -3.28 -1.21 -18.39
N LYS A 572 -2.11 -1.70 -17.95
CA LYS A 572 -1.17 -2.45 -18.81
C LYS A 572 -1.75 -3.79 -19.30
N ILE A 573 -2.53 -4.47 -18.45
CA ILE A 573 -3.15 -5.75 -18.79
C ILE A 573 -4.32 -5.54 -19.77
N ILE A 574 -5.18 -4.56 -19.50
CA ILE A 574 -6.40 -4.30 -20.30
C ILE A 574 -6.06 -3.48 -21.58
N GLY A 575 -4.85 -2.88 -21.64
CA GLY A 575 -4.45 -1.97 -22.72
C GLY A 575 -5.01 -0.55 -22.57
N ARG A 576 -5.67 -0.23 -21.45
CA ARG A 576 -6.29 1.07 -21.17
C ARG A 576 -6.22 1.41 -19.69
N PRO A 577 -5.95 2.67 -19.34
CA PRO A 577 -5.87 3.10 -17.96
C PRO A 577 -7.24 3.03 -17.24
N ILE A 578 -7.22 2.69 -15.96
CA ILE A 578 -8.43 2.76 -15.12
C ILE A 578 -8.93 4.22 -15.08
N PRO A 579 -10.24 4.48 -15.18
CA PRO A 579 -10.79 5.81 -15.00
C PRO A 579 -10.35 6.43 -13.67
N ALA A 580 -9.86 7.68 -13.69
CA ALA A 580 -9.27 8.32 -12.51
C ALA A 580 -10.23 8.36 -11.30
N LYS A 581 -11.55 8.44 -11.53
CA LYS A 581 -12.55 8.43 -10.47
C LYS A 581 -12.57 7.11 -9.68
N LEU A 582 -12.22 5.99 -10.32
CA LEU A 582 -12.18 4.65 -9.74
C LEU A 582 -10.80 4.25 -9.23
N ASP A 583 -9.75 5.00 -9.60
CA ASP A 583 -8.39 4.70 -9.18
C ASP A 583 -8.18 5.08 -7.69
N PRO A 584 -8.00 4.11 -6.77
CA PRO A 584 -7.75 4.41 -5.36
C PRO A 584 -6.45 5.19 -5.14
N LEU A 585 -5.46 5.01 -6.01
CA LEU A 585 -4.16 5.70 -5.92
C LEU A 585 -4.22 7.17 -6.40
N LYS A 586 -5.35 7.67 -6.93
CA LYS A 586 -5.50 9.10 -7.25
C LYS A 586 -5.24 10.03 -6.05
N ARG A 587 -5.48 9.53 -4.82
CA ARG A 587 -5.28 10.28 -3.57
C ARG A 587 -3.79 10.51 -3.24
N VAL A 588 -2.91 9.70 -3.80
CA VAL A 588 -1.46 9.70 -3.56
C VAL A 588 -0.68 9.93 -4.87
N ARG A 589 -1.26 10.66 -5.81
CA ARG A 589 -0.67 10.98 -7.12
C ARG A 589 -0.99 12.40 -7.56
N GLY A 590 -0.06 13.06 -8.24
CA GLY A 590 -0.24 14.40 -8.84
C GLY A 590 -0.15 15.56 -7.84
N TRP A 591 0.36 15.35 -6.63
CA TRP A 591 0.52 16.42 -5.65
C TRP A 591 1.75 17.29 -5.94
N GLN A 592 2.85 16.69 -6.42
CA GLN A 592 4.03 17.46 -6.89
C GLN A 592 3.65 18.42 -8.04
N ASP A 593 2.91 17.91 -9.02
CA ASP A 593 2.43 18.75 -10.12
C ASP A 593 1.41 19.80 -9.67
N THR A 594 0.54 19.45 -8.70
CA THR A 594 -0.37 20.40 -8.06
C THR A 594 0.41 21.55 -7.42
N ALA A 595 1.40 21.25 -6.59
CA ALA A 595 2.23 22.25 -5.92
C ALA A 595 3.03 23.11 -6.93
N ARG A 596 3.55 22.50 -8.00
CA ARG A 596 4.27 23.20 -9.07
C ARG A 596 3.36 24.19 -9.81
N ILE A 597 2.14 23.79 -10.17
CA ILE A 597 1.15 24.65 -10.83
C ILE A 597 0.79 25.85 -9.94
N VAL A 598 0.49 25.59 -8.67
CA VAL A 598 0.13 26.66 -7.70
C VAL A 598 1.32 27.59 -7.46
N GLY A 599 2.55 27.04 -7.33
CA GLY A 599 3.77 27.82 -7.16
C GLY A 599 4.06 28.73 -8.35
N ALA A 600 3.86 28.24 -9.58
CA ALA A 600 4.04 29.04 -10.80
C ALA A 600 3.06 30.23 -10.86
N GLU A 601 1.77 30.00 -10.55
CA GLU A 601 0.78 31.08 -10.51
C GLU A 601 1.05 32.09 -9.38
N ARG A 602 1.57 31.62 -8.21
CA ARG A 602 2.05 32.51 -7.15
C ARG A 602 3.20 33.40 -7.64
N THR A 603 4.19 32.81 -8.29
CA THR A 603 5.34 33.56 -8.81
C THR A 603 4.91 34.58 -9.84
N HIS A 604 3.93 34.24 -10.69
CA HIS A 604 3.38 35.17 -11.67
C HIS A 604 2.66 36.35 -10.97
N LEU A 605 1.84 36.08 -9.94
CA LEU A 605 1.16 37.15 -9.18
C LEU A 605 2.17 38.01 -8.37
N ALA A 606 3.22 37.42 -7.82
CA ALA A 606 4.27 38.13 -7.10
C ALA A 606 5.08 39.12 -7.97
N ALA A 607 5.10 38.93 -9.30
CA ALA A 607 5.70 39.87 -10.22
C ALA A 607 4.95 41.22 -10.29
N GLU A 608 3.75 41.32 -9.74
CA GLU A 608 2.98 42.58 -9.62
C GLU A 608 3.52 43.51 -8.51
N GLY A 609 4.43 43.01 -7.62
CA GLY A 609 5.16 43.81 -6.63
C GLY A 609 4.88 43.42 -5.17
N PRO A 610 3.62 43.34 -4.69
CA PRO A 610 3.33 42.94 -3.30
C PRO A 610 3.76 41.50 -3.00
N ASP A 611 4.12 41.23 -1.72
CA ASP A 611 4.42 39.86 -1.30
C ASP A 611 3.19 38.97 -1.51
N THR A 612 3.44 37.71 -1.92
CA THR A 612 2.35 36.84 -2.35
C THR A 612 2.46 35.47 -1.69
N PHE A 613 1.39 35.10 -0.99
CA PHE A 613 1.26 33.82 -0.29
C PHE A 613 0.16 32.92 -0.90
N ILE A 614 -0.02 31.71 -0.35
CA ILE A 614 -0.98 30.72 -0.86
C ILE A 614 -2.00 30.42 0.24
N ILE A 615 -3.28 30.33 -0.13
CA ILE A 615 -4.38 29.93 0.77
C ILE A 615 -5.03 28.66 0.22
N GLY A 616 -5.01 27.57 1.01
CA GLY A 616 -5.73 26.35 0.69
C GLY A 616 -7.13 26.30 1.28
N ASP A 617 -8.08 25.77 0.52
CA ASP A 617 -9.48 25.61 0.94
C ASP A 617 -9.71 24.42 1.88
N HIS A 618 -8.85 23.40 1.79
CA HIS A 618 -8.93 22.16 2.55
C HIS A 618 -7.60 21.85 3.21
N TYR A 619 -7.63 21.28 4.43
CA TYR A 619 -6.38 20.94 5.18
C TYR A 619 -5.41 20.08 4.38
N GLY A 620 -5.94 19.16 3.56
CA GLY A 620 -5.14 18.27 2.73
C GLY A 620 -4.33 19.03 1.68
N ILE A 621 -4.98 19.85 0.85
CA ILE A 621 -4.26 20.62 -0.19
C ILE A 621 -3.29 21.62 0.43
N THR A 622 -3.61 22.20 1.58
CA THR A 622 -2.71 23.07 2.35
C THR A 622 -1.44 22.30 2.74
N GLY A 623 -1.60 21.10 3.33
CA GLY A 623 -0.48 20.24 3.72
C GLY A 623 0.37 19.77 2.53
N GLU A 624 -0.27 19.36 1.46
CA GLU A 624 0.41 18.87 0.26
C GLU A 624 1.24 19.97 -0.43
N ILE A 625 0.69 21.18 -0.57
CA ILE A 625 1.43 22.31 -1.14
C ILE A 625 2.58 22.69 -0.21
N SER A 626 2.37 22.72 1.11
CA SER A 626 3.43 22.99 2.09
C SER A 626 4.57 21.97 2.01
N PHE A 627 4.25 20.70 1.70
CA PHE A 627 5.26 19.65 1.59
C PHE A 627 5.97 19.63 0.24
N TYR A 628 5.23 19.74 -0.89
CA TYR A 628 5.80 19.55 -2.22
C TYR A 628 6.34 20.81 -2.86
N LEU A 629 5.94 22.01 -2.43
CA LEU A 629 6.54 23.27 -2.87
C LEU A 629 7.82 23.53 -2.04
N PRO A 630 9.04 23.50 -2.65
CA PRO A 630 10.29 23.60 -1.90
C PRO A 630 10.40 24.86 -1.03
N GLU A 631 9.94 26.00 -1.55
CA GLU A 631 9.92 27.28 -0.85
C GLU A 631 8.98 27.23 0.38
N ALA A 632 7.80 26.64 0.22
CA ALA A 632 6.85 26.50 1.32
C ALA A 632 7.37 25.55 2.41
N ARG A 633 8.01 24.46 2.00
CA ARG A 633 8.63 23.51 2.94
C ARG A 633 9.76 24.16 3.73
N ALA A 634 10.58 24.97 3.10
CA ALA A 634 11.67 25.69 3.77
C ALA A 634 11.15 26.71 4.79
N LEU A 635 10.00 27.31 4.55
CA LEU A 635 9.39 28.36 5.38
C LEU A 635 8.31 27.83 6.34
N ILE A 636 8.15 26.50 6.51
CA ILE A 636 7.05 25.92 7.29
C ILE A 636 7.06 26.35 8.77
N GLN A 637 8.24 26.62 9.35
CA GLN A 637 8.41 27.08 10.71
C GLN A 637 8.71 28.58 10.82
N ALA A 638 8.69 29.31 9.69
CA ALA A 638 8.92 30.75 9.68
C ALA A 638 7.74 31.49 10.37
N GLU A 639 8.00 32.67 10.89
CA GLU A 639 6.98 33.56 11.44
C GLU A 639 5.87 33.86 10.41
N ARG A 640 6.28 33.98 9.12
CA ARG A 640 5.38 34.17 7.98
C ARG A 640 5.52 32.97 7.00
N PRO A 641 4.83 31.86 7.22
CA PRO A 641 4.82 30.74 6.29
C PRO A 641 4.31 31.17 4.90
N LEU A 642 4.64 30.39 3.88
CA LEU A 642 4.19 30.69 2.53
C LEU A 642 2.76 30.18 2.26
N VAL A 643 2.32 29.13 2.97
CA VAL A 643 1.02 28.46 2.74
C VAL A 643 0.20 28.50 4.01
N TYR A 644 -1.04 28.90 3.88
CA TYR A 644 -2.01 29.03 4.94
C TYR A 644 -3.29 28.26 4.63
N TYR A 645 -4.03 27.87 5.66
CA TYR A 645 -5.40 27.44 5.55
C TYR A 645 -6.32 28.66 5.55
N ARG A 646 -7.42 28.60 4.83
CA ARG A 646 -8.43 29.69 4.84
C ARG A 646 -8.91 29.99 6.25
N SER A 647 -9.16 31.24 6.56
CA SER A 647 -9.74 31.64 7.84
C SER A 647 -11.23 31.34 7.91
N SER A 648 -11.73 31.06 9.11
CA SER A 648 -13.16 30.94 9.42
C SER A 648 -13.44 31.47 10.83
N ALA A 649 -14.74 31.62 11.18
CA ALA A 649 -15.14 32.11 12.47
C ALA A 649 -14.81 31.18 13.64
N HIS A 650 -14.71 29.86 13.37
CA HIS A 650 -14.43 28.86 14.37
C HIS A 650 -13.29 27.95 13.87
N PRO A 651 -12.46 27.41 14.80
CA PRO A 651 -11.41 26.45 14.42
C PRO A 651 -12.00 25.20 13.75
N GLU A 652 -11.55 24.89 12.53
CA GLU A 652 -11.99 23.73 11.76
C GLU A 652 -10.94 22.60 11.78
N ASN A 653 -9.69 22.92 12.07
CA ASN A 653 -8.56 21.99 12.02
C ASN A 653 -7.33 22.56 12.75
N GLN A 654 -6.18 21.85 12.73
CA GLN A 654 -4.97 22.23 13.44
C GLN A 654 -4.33 23.54 12.95
N TYR A 655 -4.53 23.94 11.69
CA TYR A 655 -3.95 25.19 11.17
C TYR A 655 -4.43 26.44 11.91
N PHE A 656 -5.59 26.39 12.58
CA PHE A 656 -6.09 27.50 13.42
C PHE A 656 -5.26 27.72 14.69
N PHE A 657 -4.41 26.77 15.06
CA PHE A 657 -3.51 26.84 16.20
C PHE A 657 -2.06 27.20 15.78
N PHE A 658 -1.87 27.49 14.50
CA PHE A 658 -0.65 28.01 13.91
C PHE A 658 -0.83 29.48 13.51
N SER A 659 0.24 30.14 13.04
CA SER A 659 0.18 31.54 12.60
C SER A 659 -0.80 31.69 11.43
N GLY A 660 -1.76 32.62 11.54
CA GLY A 660 -2.69 32.96 10.47
C GLY A 660 -2.16 34.05 9.54
N TYR A 661 -2.84 34.30 8.42
CA TYR A 661 -2.44 35.31 7.43
C TYR A 661 -3.12 36.66 7.59
N THR A 662 -4.04 36.83 8.51
CA THR A 662 -4.83 38.08 8.68
C THR A 662 -3.99 39.31 8.98
N GLY A 663 -2.78 39.14 9.49
CA GLY A 663 -1.83 40.24 9.73
C GLY A 663 -1.01 40.65 8.48
N ARG A 664 -1.20 40.02 7.33
CA ARG A 664 -0.45 40.29 6.09
C ARG A 664 -1.16 41.34 5.20
N LYS A 665 -1.61 42.42 5.81
CA LYS A 665 -2.34 43.50 5.10
C LYS A 665 -1.54 44.07 3.93
N GLY A 666 -2.21 44.28 2.80
CA GLY A 666 -1.60 44.75 1.57
C GLY A 666 -0.95 43.66 0.70
N ASP A 667 -0.72 42.45 1.26
CA ASP A 667 -0.14 41.35 0.49
C ASP A 667 -1.19 40.72 -0.46
N ASN A 668 -0.69 40.04 -1.48
CA ASN A 668 -1.50 39.26 -2.43
C ASN A 668 -1.54 37.77 -2.01
N ALA A 669 -2.52 37.04 -2.54
CA ALA A 669 -2.57 35.59 -2.34
C ALA A 669 -3.11 34.84 -3.57
N ILE A 670 -2.66 33.59 -3.73
CA ILE A 670 -3.34 32.61 -4.59
C ILE A 670 -4.23 31.74 -3.70
N PHE A 671 -5.53 31.85 -3.88
CA PHE A 671 -6.49 30.92 -3.25
C PHE A 671 -6.68 29.70 -4.15
N VAL A 672 -6.57 28.51 -3.58
CA VAL A 672 -6.67 27.24 -4.30
C VAL A 672 -7.69 26.32 -3.67
N ARG A 673 -8.58 25.75 -4.49
CA ARG A 673 -9.51 24.70 -4.07
C ARG A 673 -9.44 23.50 -5.02
N THR A 674 -9.71 22.32 -4.47
CA THR A 674 -9.83 21.08 -5.26
C THR A 674 -11.27 20.94 -5.75
N LEU A 675 -11.44 20.65 -7.05
CA LEU A 675 -12.73 20.35 -7.65
C LEU A 675 -12.93 18.84 -7.75
N GLU A 676 -14.18 18.40 -7.65
CA GLU A 676 -14.52 17.00 -7.90
C GLU A 676 -14.23 16.61 -9.35
N LEU A 677 -13.73 15.38 -9.54
CA LEU A 677 -13.65 14.80 -10.87
C LEU A 677 -15.05 14.54 -11.42
N PRO A 678 -15.26 14.70 -12.74
CA PRO A 678 -16.53 14.45 -13.37
C PRO A 678 -17.10 13.07 -13.02
N LYS A 679 -18.42 12.98 -12.91
CA LYS A 679 -19.09 11.69 -12.70
C LYS A 679 -18.90 10.81 -13.94
N LEU A 680 -18.88 9.49 -13.73
CA LEU A 680 -18.84 8.56 -14.84
C LEU A 680 -20.17 8.60 -15.61
N ALA A 681 -20.11 8.55 -16.94
CA ALA A 681 -21.28 8.56 -17.78
C ALA A 681 -22.07 7.21 -17.66
N PRO A 682 -23.38 7.18 -17.86
CA PRO A 682 -24.11 5.94 -17.96
C PRO A 682 -23.48 5.05 -19.05
N GLY A 683 -23.27 3.75 -18.77
CA GLY A 683 -22.64 2.82 -19.72
C GLY A 683 -21.10 2.96 -19.86
N TRP A 684 -20.45 3.78 -19.04
CA TRP A 684 -19.00 4.04 -19.06
C TRP A 684 -18.15 2.77 -19.14
N PHE A 685 -18.58 1.67 -18.51
CA PHE A 685 -17.82 0.42 -18.48
C PHE A 685 -17.68 -0.20 -19.88
N GLY A 686 -18.79 -0.23 -20.64
CA GLY A 686 -18.77 -0.70 -22.02
C GLY A 686 -17.94 0.22 -22.92
N SER A 687 -18.05 1.54 -22.77
CA SER A 687 -17.25 2.54 -23.49
C SER A 687 -15.77 2.42 -23.14
N TRP A 688 -15.45 2.22 -21.87
CA TRP A 688 -14.07 2.02 -21.41
C TRP A 688 -13.44 0.74 -21.97
N ILE A 689 -14.18 -0.39 -21.97
CA ILE A 689 -13.66 -1.65 -22.53
C ILE A 689 -13.49 -1.57 -24.04
N ARG A 690 -14.44 -0.98 -24.78
CA ARG A 690 -14.34 -0.84 -26.23
C ARG A 690 -13.42 0.30 -26.67
N GLY A 691 -13.15 1.31 -25.81
CA GLY A 691 -12.39 2.51 -26.11
C GLY A 691 -13.11 3.49 -27.02
N THR A 692 -14.41 3.47 -26.99
CA THR A 692 -15.27 4.33 -27.78
C THR A 692 -16.23 5.10 -26.88
N GLY A 693 -16.46 6.36 -27.18
CA GLY A 693 -17.42 7.21 -26.45
C GLY A 693 -16.87 7.89 -25.20
N GLU A 694 -17.65 8.79 -24.66
CA GLU A 694 -17.32 9.53 -23.44
C GLU A 694 -17.46 8.67 -22.19
N ILE A 695 -16.41 8.66 -21.36
CA ILE A 695 -16.38 7.93 -20.08
C ILE A 695 -16.93 8.80 -18.95
N SER A 696 -16.86 10.13 -19.09
CA SER A 696 -17.18 11.10 -18.03
C SER A 696 -18.30 12.04 -18.46
N GLN A 697 -19.14 12.43 -17.52
CA GLN A 697 -20.15 13.47 -17.71
C GLN A 697 -19.49 14.86 -17.79
N THR A 698 -20.23 15.84 -18.31
CA THR A 698 -19.84 17.25 -18.27
C THR A 698 -19.59 17.69 -16.82
N PRO A 699 -18.50 18.44 -16.53
CA PRO A 699 -18.24 18.95 -15.21
C PRO A 699 -19.38 19.87 -14.73
N ALA A 700 -19.61 19.89 -13.40
CA ALA A 700 -20.54 20.84 -12.80
C ALA A 700 -20.12 22.30 -13.03
N ALA A 701 -21.10 23.20 -12.98
CA ALA A 701 -20.85 24.64 -13.05
C ALA A 701 -19.87 25.09 -11.93
N LEU A 702 -19.03 26.07 -12.25
CA LEU A 702 -18.04 26.61 -11.32
C LEU A 702 -18.67 27.63 -10.41
N GLU A 703 -18.53 27.43 -9.10
CA GLU A 703 -18.96 28.38 -8.07
C GLU A 703 -17.96 29.55 -7.94
N PRO A 704 -18.39 30.73 -7.48
CA PRO A 704 -17.49 31.83 -7.17
C PRO A 704 -16.52 31.46 -6.02
N ALA A 705 -15.54 32.29 -5.77
CA ALA A 705 -14.68 32.17 -4.59
C ALA A 705 -15.54 32.25 -3.31
N PRO A 706 -15.13 31.56 -2.21
CA PRO A 706 -15.83 31.63 -0.94
C PRO A 706 -16.06 33.09 -0.48
N ALA A 707 -17.24 33.38 0.07
CA ALA A 707 -17.57 34.70 0.53
C ALA A 707 -16.58 35.30 1.56
N THR A 708 -15.97 34.44 2.37
CA THR A 708 -14.89 34.82 3.30
C THR A 708 -13.69 35.41 2.57
N ILE A 709 -13.23 34.76 1.50
CA ILE A 709 -12.11 35.22 0.67
C ILE A 709 -12.47 36.54 -0.05
N GLN A 710 -13.69 36.61 -0.61
CA GLN A 710 -14.15 37.84 -1.29
C GLN A 710 -14.21 39.06 -0.35
N LYS A 711 -14.53 38.86 0.95
CA LYS A 711 -14.58 39.93 1.94
C LYS A 711 -13.21 40.36 2.45
N GLN A 712 -12.21 39.48 2.38
CA GLN A 712 -10.88 39.75 2.92
C GLN A 712 -9.96 40.47 1.93
N PHE A 713 -10.19 40.35 0.64
CA PHE A 713 -9.36 40.95 -0.38
C PHE A 713 -10.14 42.01 -1.18
N LYS A 714 -9.46 43.08 -1.51
CA LYS A 714 -10.04 44.16 -2.31
C LYS A 714 -10.47 43.71 -3.70
N ASN A 715 -9.70 42.81 -4.31
CA ASN A 715 -9.98 42.25 -5.62
C ASN A 715 -9.71 40.73 -5.64
N VAL A 716 -10.70 39.95 -6.10
CA VAL A 716 -10.60 38.49 -6.24
C VAL A 716 -10.99 38.13 -7.66
N THR A 717 -10.02 37.68 -8.45
CA THR A 717 -10.21 37.31 -9.85
C THR A 717 -9.92 35.81 -10.06
N ARG A 718 -10.81 35.14 -10.81
CA ARG A 718 -10.60 33.74 -11.17
C ARG A 718 -9.48 33.64 -12.20
N VAL A 719 -8.41 32.93 -11.89
CA VAL A 719 -7.33 32.58 -12.82
C VAL A 719 -7.78 31.48 -13.78
N GLY A 720 -8.49 30.47 -13.24
CA GLY A 720 -9.05 29.39 -14.04
C GLY A 720 -8.97 28.02 -13.37
N VAL A 721 -9.41 27.01 -14.11
CA VAL A 721 -9.33 25.60 -13.70
C VAL A 721 -8.13 24.98 -14.38
N LYS A 722 -7.26 24.35 -13.57
CA LYS A 722 -6.10 23.60 -14.04
C LYS A 722 -6.33 22.11 -13.83
N ASN A 723 -6.05 21.31 -14.85
CA ASN A 723 -6.09 19.87 -14.78
C ASN A 723 -4.70 19.34 -14.41
N VAL A 724 -4.60 18.57 -13.35
CA VAL A 724 -3.38 17.88 -12.95
C VAL A 724 -3.37 16.51 -13.60
N LEU A 725 -2.34 16.24 -14.37
CA LEU A 725 -2.20 15.02 -15.16
C LEU A 725 -1.26 14.03 -14.45
N PHE A 726 -1.59 12.76 -14.54
CA PHE A 726 -0.68 11.67 -14.23
C PHE A 726 -0.74 10.65 -15.38
N ARG A 727 0.34 10.51 -16.14
CA ARG A 727 0.39 9.67 -17.35
C ARG A 727 -0.82 9.92 -18.26
N ASP A 728 -0.98 11.16 -18.70
CA ASP A 728 -2.03 11.65 -19.62
C ASP A 728 -3.47 11.53 -19.11
N ARG A 729 -3.66 11.24 -17.81
CA ARG A 729 -4.98 11.20 -17.16
C ARG A 729 -5.14 12.34 -16.18
N VAL A 730 -6.27 13.01 -16.22
CA VAL A 730 -6.65 14.00 -15.19
C VAL A 730 -6.91 13.26 -13.87
N VAL A 731 -5.98 13.37 -12.91
CA VAL A 731 -6.13 12.77 -11.57
C VAL A 731 -6.70 13.73 -10.55
N ARG A 732 -6.54 15.06 -10.82
CA ARG A 732 -7.08 16.14 -9.97
C ARG A 732 -7.41 17.35 -10.82
N ARG A 733 -8.41 18.10 -10.39
CA ARG A 733 -8.77 19.41 -10.92
C ARG A 733 -8.66 20.40 -9.79
N ILE A 734 -7.96 21.49 -10.03
CA ILE A 734 -7.82 22.60 -9.08
C ILE A 734 -8.32 23.90 -9.72
N GLU A 735 -8.94 24.72 -8.95
CA GLU A 735 -9.36 26.05 -9.33
C GLU A 735 -8.57 27.09 -8.55
N LEU A 736 -8.11 28.10 -9.24
CA LEU A 736 -7.22 29.13 -8.71
C LEU A 736 -7.86 30.50 -8.83
N PHE A 737 -7.68 31.30 -7.79
CA PHE A 737 -8.09 32.69 -7.73
C PHE A 737 -6.90 33.57 -7.33
N ALA A 738 -6.67 34.65 -8.04
CA ALA A 738 -5.75 35.71 -7.66
C ALA A 738 -6.48 36.70 -6.76
N CYS A 739 -6.02 36.80 -5.53
CA CYS A 739 -6.58 37.65 -4.49
C CYS A 739 -5.58 38.78 -4.23
N ARG A 740 -5.98 40.04 -4.43
CA ARG A 740 -5.10 41.20 -4.31
C ARG A 740 -5.51 42.09 -3.18
N ASP A 741 -4.52 42.65 -2.49
CA ASP A 741 -4.65 43.65 -1.43
C ASP A 741 -5.52 43.13 -0.26
N LEU A 742 -4.90 42.36 0.62
CA LEU A 742 -5.54 41.85 1.87
C LEU A 742 -5.89 43.04 2.78
N GLN A 743 -7.15 43.14 3.22
CA GLN A 743 -7.69 44.25 3.99
C GLN A 743 -7.51 44.12 5.51
#